data_66d62e118c67002703465b27fc111765
#
_entry.id   66d62e118c67002703465b27fc111765
#
_cell.length_a   1.000
_cell.length_b   1.000
_cell.length_c   1.000
_cell.angle_alpha   90.00
_cell.angle_beta   90.00
_cell.angle_gamma   90.00
#
_symmetry.space_group_name_H-M   'P 1'
#
loop_
_entity.id
_entity.type
_entity.pdbx_description
1 polymer ?
#
loop_
_entity_poly.entity_id
_entity_poly.type
_entity_poly.pdbx_seq_one_letter_code
_entity_poly.pdbx_strand_id
1 'polypeptide(L)'
;MDWSKYAGSIHGNSHGDKKLVDHLEGVWRLARSIAAQHGIEVDLETLCLTHDLAKNHPQFQRHLQNPRVRFPHAEPSAFFTLKETGDLLEAEIVRRHHSQLENVDLAQSFWNGLGREETDKRMGQILPVEKWDPGNWKKVQSRILMFQPTLEDWLNTRAKCSLFVTADRLDAMNIPGISFHKLTAEHSVDSVVRTLPPTPLSKWREGLRQDVLRSIPRIQQPGINVLTLPSGAGKTLMALEIAEKLQPFSLVYVLPFISIVEQNVRVARQIFDNVQEDHSLVSHDGNEKEGCGIGRFIRAFRYWDSSIVFTTMVHFWDVLYSPRVNDCMNFHRLKNAFVVLDEVQAIPPSLWQGFVETLAFLAQNWQTTFLLLTATQPLISDVTPLVPPATIPRSRQQFRFLGDVPIQDLPDQLPGKGKGLVVMNTRKSALKAYELCQHIVGKDTTFLSRWVIPKHRRERVQSQKAMVATQVVEAGMDLDFDWVFRDLAPLDSIVQAGGRCNRNFRNSHGQVIVARLLDDAGLPFCSRVYEKTLLVETLKVLPETFSERDIPGLLAQYFQGVLQVVSRQGPWEELKVGNWGEWFPLVRKKLPEATVIVDVNGETASLFEQLQQMEKDLENLDQRKRIWRALQQWMIEVPVQEMEGWIAKTQSIFVDGDRPSVEILSPGLYRVNPEGIGTVYKLETGFVPCMGEDDGDGW
;
A
#
# COMPACT_ATOMS: atom_id res chain seq x y z
N MET A 1 -12.25 1.80 34.93
CA MET A 1 -13.56 1.08 34.92
C MET A 1 -13.57 0.01 36.00
N ASP A 2 -14.68 -0.15 36.77
CA ASP A 2 -14.79 -1.30 37.67
C ASP A 2 -15.39 -2.50 36.90
N TRP A 3 -14.53 -3.27 36.27
CA TRP A 3 -14.90 -4.40 35.43
C TRP A 3 -15.71 -5.47 36.15
N SER A 4 -15.53 -5.63 37.47
CA SER A 4 -16.26 -6.64 38.26
C SER A 4 -17.77 -6.45 38.23
N LYS A 5 -18.26 -5.21 38.06
CA LYS A 5 -19.68 -4.89 37.92
C LYS A 5 -20.32 -5.46 36.66
N TYR A 6 -19.54 -5.66 35.62
CA TYR A 6 -20.02 -6.11 34.31
C TYR A 6 -19.79 -7.61 34.10
N ALA A 7 -18.60 -8.11 34.42
CA ALA A 7 -18.16 -9.46 34.13
C ALA A 7 -19.13 -10.54 34.62
N GLY A 8 -19.65 -10.39 35.85
CA GLY A 8 -20.58 -11.35 36.43
C GLY A 8 -21.97 -11.44 35.74
N SER A 9 -22.32 -10.47 34.92
CA SER A 9 -23.59 -10.42 34.18
C SER A 9 -23.46 -10.73 32.68
N ILE A 10 -22.25 -11.06 32.22
CA ILE A 10 -21.97 -11.42 30.83
C ILE A 10 -22.01 -12.95 30.68
N HIS A 11 -22.99 -13.45 29.94
CA HIS A 11 -23.20 -14.88 29.74
C HIS A 11 -23.16 -15.31 28.28
N GLY A 12 -23.05 -14.34 27.34
CA GLY A 12 -23.04 -14.59 25.92
C GLY A 12 -21.69 -15.07 25.36
N ASN A 13 -21.72 -15.55 24.11
CA ASN A 13 -20.54 -15.86 23.31
C ASN A 13 -20.19 -14.67 22.39
N SER A 14 -18.91 -14.54 22.08
CA SER A 14 -18.38 -13.53 21.15
C SER A 14 -18.37 -14.05 19.70
N HIS A 15 -17.67 -15.18 19.49
CA HIS A 15 -17.51 -15.81 18.18
C HIS A 15 -17.55 -17.33 18.39
N GLY A 16 -18.48 -18.04 17.72
CA GLY A 16 -18.62 -19.49 17.92
C GLY A 16 -18.83 -19.83 19.40
N ASP A 17 -17.95 -20.66 19.94
CA ASP A 17 -18.02 -21.13 21.33
C ASP A 17 -17.21 -20.27 22.32
N LYS A 18 -16.48 -19.25 21.84
CA LYS A 18 -15.67 -18.37 22.70
C LYS A 18 -16.57 -17.47 23.57
N LYS A 19 -16.41 -17.54 24.89
CA LYS A 19 -17.16 -16.70 25.80
C LYS A 19 -16.82 -15.23 25.60
N LEU A 20 -17.82 -14.37 25.69
CA LEU A 20 -17.66 -12.93 25.50
C LEU A 20 -16.70 -12.33 26.53
N VAL A 21 -16.77 -12.73 27.79
CA VAL A 21 -15.86 -12.27 28.86
C VAL A 21 -14.41 -12.58 28.50
N ASP A 22 -14.13 -13.84 28.10
CA ASP A 22 -12.77 -14.27 27.76
C ASP A 22 -12.20 -13.48 26.57
N HIS A 23 -13.08 -13.16 25.59
CA HIS A 23 -12.71 -12.33 24.44
C HIS A 23 -12.35 -10.89 24.87
N LEU A 24 -13.21 -10.23 25.63
CA LEU A 24 -13.00 -8.84 26.05
C LEU A 24 -11.70 -8.70 26.87
N GLU A 25 -11.49 -9.59 27.82
CA GLU A 25 -10.24 -9.63 28.62
C GLU A 25 -9.02 -10.02 27.78
N GLY A 26 -9.19 -10.90 26.80
CA GLY A 26 -8.16 -11.29 25.84
C GLY A 26 -7.69 -10.09 25.02
N VAL A 27 -8.63 -9.33 24.45
CA VAL A 27 -8.37 -8.11 23.70
C VAL A 27 -7.63 -7.09 24.54
N TRP A 28 -8.08 -6.83 25.78
CA TRP A 28 -7.40 -5.90 26.67
C TRP A 28 -5.95 -6.33 26.99
N ARG A 29 -5.74 -7.62 27.36
CA ARG A 29 -4.39 -8.15 27.63
C ARG A 29 -3.47 -8.00 26.42
N LEU A 30 -3.95 -8.32 25.21
CA LEU A 30 -3.18 -8.22 23.98
C LEU A 30 -2.85 -6.76 23.66
N ALA A 31 -3.86 -5.86 23.68
CA ALA A 31 -3.66 -4.44 23.40
C ALA A 31 -2.63 -3.80 24.34
N ARG A 32 -2.73 -4.10 25.65
CA ARG A 32 -1.78 -3.64 26.67
C ARG A 32 -0.38 -4.19 26.44
N SER A 33 -0.28 -5.48 26.08
CA SER A 33 1.02 -6.11 25.78
C SER A 33 1.69 -5.47 24.57
N ILE A 34 0.94 -5.24 23.49
CA ILE A 34 1.46 -4.61 22.28
C ILE A 34 1.87 -3.16 22.59
N ALA A 35 1.06 -2.39 23.30
CA ALA A 35 1.38 -1.02 23.70
C ALA A 35 2.69 -0.96 24.49
N ALA A 36 2.86 -1.84 25.49
CA ALA A 36 4.05 -1.92 26.30
C ALA A 36 5.31 -2.25 25.50
N GLN A 37 5.23 -3.18 24.55
CA GLN A 37 6.34 -3.56 23.67
C GLN A 37 6.83 -2.39 22.80
N HIS A 38 5.91 -1.49 22.40
CA HIS A 38 6.22 -0.32 21.58
C HIS A 38 6.48 0.96 22.38
N GLY A 39 6.39 0.91 23.72
CA GLY A 39 6.53 2.10 24.57
C GLY A 39 5.44 3.14 24.32
N ILE A 40 4.20 2.69 24.10
CA ILE A 40 3.03 3.54 23.88
C ILE A 40 2.23 3.61 25.17
N GLU A 41 2.15 4.81 25.74
CA GLU A 41 1.42 5.07 27.00
C GLU A 41 0.02 5.61 26.66
N VAL A 42 -0.96 4.71 26.56
CA VAL A 42 -2.37 5.04 26.35
C VAL A 42 -3.26 4.14 27.20
N ASP A 43 -4.34 4.68 27.71
CA ASP A 43 -5.35 3.87 28.40
C ASP A 43 -6.24 3.18 27.36
N LEU A 44 -6.33 1.85 27.44
CA LEU A 44 -7.08 0.99 26.53
C LEU A 44 -8.10 0.12 27.28
N GLU A 45 -8.11 0.18 28.63
CA GLU A 45 -8.89 -0.74 29.43
C GLU A 45 -10.39 -0.65 29.09
N THR A 46 -10.96 0.52 29.26
CA THR A 46 -12.40 0.69 29.02
C THR A 46 -12.79 0.42 27.58
N LEU A 47 -12.02 0.95 26.63
CA LEU A 47 -12.24 0.72 25.20
C LEU A 47 -12.29 -0.78 24.87
N CYS A 48 -11.30 -1.55 25.31
CA CYS A 48 -11.21 -2.99 25.03
C CYS A 48 -12.31 -3.80 25.74
N LEU A 49 -12.62 -3.46 26.99
CA LEU A 49 -13.59 -4.21 27.79
C LEU A 49 -15.04 -3.91 27.41
N THR A 50 -15.31 -2.81 26.71
CA THR A 50 -16.69 -2.41 26.36
C THR A 50 -17.04 -2.63 24.89
N HIS A 51 -16.08 -2.78 23.98
CA HIS A 51 -16.31 -2.71 22.53
C HIS A 51 -17.39 -3.66 22.00
N ASP A 52 -17.52 -4.81 22.61
CA ASP A 52 -18.41 -5.88 22.18
C ASP A 52 -19.47 -6.25 23.23
N LEU A 53 -19.66 -5.46 24.27
CA LEU A 53 -20.63 -5.75 25.34
C LEU A 53 -22.04 -6.03 24.82
N ALA A 54 -22.46 -5.34 23.75
CA ALA A 54 -23.75 -5.58 23.15
C ALA A 54 -23.93 -6.95 22.51
N LYS A 55 -22.87 -7.72 22.33
CA LYS A 55 -22.95 -9.14 21.96
C LYS A 55 -23.62 -9.99 23.04
N ASN A 56 -23.69 -9.53 24.29
CA ASN A 56 -24.48 -10.17 25.36
C ASN A 56 -26.01 -10.13 25.12
N HIS A 57 -26.49 -9.30 24.19
CA HIS A 57 -27.91 -9.19 23.90
C HIS A 57 -28.48 -10.50 23.33
N PRO A 58 -29.67 -11.00 23.78
CA PRO A 58 -30.22 -12.27 23.29
C PRO A 58 -30.42 -12.35 21.79
N GLN A 59 -30.65 -11.24 21.10
CA GLN A 59 -30.79 -11.20 19.66
C GLN A 59 -29.45 -11.45 18.95
N PHE A 60 -28.35 -10.95 19.50
CA PHE A 60 -27.01 -11.26 18.96
C PHE A 60 -26.66 -12.73 19.16
N GLN A 61 -26.99 -13.31 20.33
CA GLN A 61 -26.75 -14.74 20.58
C GLN A 61 -27.56 -15.61 19.61
N ARG A 62 -28.76 -15.17 19.19
CA ARG A 62 -29.51 -15.81 18.10
C ARG A 62 -28.87 -15.62 16.73
N HIS A 63 -28.22 -14.47 16.49
CA HIS A 63 -27.46 -14.20 15.27
C HIS A 63 -26.30 -15.21 15.08
N LEU A 64 -25.58 -15.56 16.15
CA LEU A 64 -24.50 -16.57 16.09
C LEU A 64 -25.00 -17.95 15.62
N GLN A 65 -26.26 -18.28 15.92
CA GLN A 65 -26.88 -19.55 15.49
C GLN A 65 -27.57 -19.42 14.11
N ASN A 66 -28.05 -18.23 13.77
CA ASN A 66 -28.75 -17.94 12.53
C ASN A 66 -28.30 -16.59 11.94
N PRO A 67 -27.40 -16.57 10.95
CA PRO A 67 -26.88 -15.34 10.36
C PRO A 67 -27.93 -14.41 9.69
N ARG A 68 -29.16 -14.90 9.49
CA ARG A 68 -30.25 -14.06 8.95
C ARG A 68 -30.79 -13.07 10.00
N VAL A 69 -30.58 -13.35 11.28
CA VAL A 69 -30.94 -12.43 12.39
C VAL A 69 -29.81 -11.42 12.54
N ARG A 70 -30.01 -10.17 12.15
CA ARG A 70 -29.00 -9.11 12.30
C ARG A 70 -29.21 -8.36 13.60
N PHE A 71 -28.10 -8.06 14.28
CA PHE A 71 -28.05 -7.17 15.44
C PHE A 71 -26.79 -6.32 15.40
N PRO A 72 -26.90 -5.00 15.20
CA PRO A 72 -25.76 -4.09 15.21
C PRO A 72 -25.27 -3.90 16.65
N HIS A 73 -24.15 -4.54 17.03
CA HIS A 73 -23.62 -4.51 18.39
C HIS A 73 -22.70 -3.32 18.69
N ALA A 74 -22.03 -2.76 17.66
CA ALA A 74 -21.00 -1.74 17.84
C ALA A 74 -21.56 -0.44 18.50
N GLU A 75 -22.66 0.10 17.96
CA GLU A 75 -23.27 1.31 18.51
C GLU A 75 -23.77 1.15 19.95
N PRO A 76 -24.54 0.11 20.31
CA PRO A 76 -24.95 -0.06 21.71
C PRO A 76 -23.77 -0.34 22.66
N SER A 77 -22.69 -0.97 22.18
CA SER A 77 -21.47 -1.14 22.97
C SER A 77 -20.80 0.20 23.26
N ALA A 78 -20.80 1.12 22.30
CA ALA A 78 -20.22 2.45 22.47
C ALA A 78 -20.90 3.30 23.55
N PHE A 79 -22.19 3.02 23.86
CA PHE A 79 -22.85 3.69 24.96
C PHE A 79 -22.21 3.36 26.31
N PHE A 80 -21.76 2.13 26.51
CA PHE A 80 -21.01 1.74 27.72
C PHE A 80 -19.67 2.46 27.80
N THR A 81 -18.94 2.53 26.67
CA THR A 81 -17.69 3.27 26.60
C THR A 81 -17.89 4.73 26.98
N LEU A 82 -18.88 5.41 26.36
CA LEU A 82 -19.19 6.81 26.67
C LEU A 82 -19.55 6.99 28.13
N LYS A 83 -20.31 6.05 28.71
CA LYS A 83 -20.74 6.13 30.10
C LYS A 83 -19.58 6.07 31.08
N GLU A 84 -18.65 5.19 30.84
CA GLU A 84 -17.47 4.95 31.71
C GLU A 84 -16.37 6.01 31.55
N THR A 85 -16.16 6.50 30.32
CA THR A 85 -15.07 7.44 30.03
C THR A 85 -15.52 8.90 29.91
N GLY A 86 -16.73 9.13 29.43
CA GLY A 86 -17.18 10.44 28.97
C GLY A 86 -16.37 11.00 27.81
N ASP A 87 -15.64 10.13 27.09
CA ASP A 87 -14.77 10.47 25.97
C ASP A 87 -15.45 10.16 24.64
N LEU A 88 -15.64 11.22 23.82
CA LEU A 88 -16.24 11.12 22.49
C LEU A 88 -15.43 10.20 21.56
N LEU A 89 -14.12 10.33 21.57
CA LEU A 89 -13.25 9.66 20.61
C LEU A 89 -13.16 8.15 20.89
N GLU A 90 -13.09 7.76 22.16
CA GLU A 90 -13.15 6.34 22.53
C GLU A 90 -14.50 5.71 22.18
N ALA A 91 -15.59 6.40 22.48
CA ALA A 91 -16.92 5.93 22.11
C ALA A 91 -17.07 5.82 20.58
N GLU A 92 -16.48 6.75 19.83
CA GLU A 92 -16.49 6.70 18.36
C GLU A 92 -15.65 5.56 17.79
N ILE A 93 -14.49 5.28 18.36
CA ILE A 93 -13.69 4.09 17.98
C ILE A 93 -14.54 2.83 18.14
N VAL A 94 -15.22 2.65 19.27
CA VAL A 94 -16.09 1.49 19.49
C VAL A 94 -17.28 1.49 18.55
N ARG A 95 -17.95 2.61 18.34
CA ARG A 95 -19.08 2.71 17.42
C ARG A 95 -18.70 2.31 15.98
N ARG A 96 -17.46 2.56 15.58
CA ARG A 96 -16.98 2.43 14.22
C ARG A 96 -15.99 1.29 13.99
N HIS A 97 -15.72 0.44 14.98
CA HIS A 97 -14.64 -0.55 14.89
C HIS A 97 -14.79 -1.59 13.76
N HIS A 98 -15.96 -1.72 13.16
CA HIS A 98 -16.22 -2.52 11.96
C HIS A 98 -16.32 -1.73 10.65
N SER A 99 -16.14 -0.41 10.69
CA SER A 99 -16.38 0.46 9.52
C SER A 99 -15.26 1.50 9.35
N GLN A 100 -15.62 2.75 9.26
CA GLN A 100 -14.68 3.87 9.13
C GLN A 100 -15.00 4.95 10.17
N LEU A 101 -13.97 5.63 10.65
CA LEU A 101 -14.11 6.80 11.50
C LEU A 101 -14.91 7.88 10.75
N GLU A 102 -15.66 8.68 11.49
CA GLU A 102 -16.37 9.84 10.96
C GLU A 102 -15.61 11.15 11.25
N ASN A 103 -16.04 12.20 10.58
CA ASN A 103 -15.62 13.55 10.92
C ASN A 103 -16.13 13.88 12.34
N VAL A 104 -15.34 14.63 13.10
CA VAL A 104 -15.64 14.91 14.52
C VAL A 104 -16.97 15.63 14.68
N ASP A 105 -17.32 16.56 13.79
CA ASP A 105 -18.61 17.27 13.80
C ASP A 105 -19.80 16.34 13.59
N LEU A 106 -19.68 15.34 12.71
CA LEU A 106 -20.72 14.32 12.51
C LEU A 106 -20.85 13.42 13.74
N ALA A 107 -19.73 13.01 14.34
CA ALA A 107 -19.73 12.26 15.59
C ALA A 107 -20.38 13.08 16.73
N GLN A 108 -20.02 14.36 16.89
CA GLN A 108 -20.64 15.26 17.85
C GLN A 108 -22.16 15.37 17.64
N SER A 109 -22.60 15.54 16.40
CA SER A 109 -24.02 15.63 16.03
C SER A 109 -24.76 14.35 16.39
N PHE A 110 -24.19 13.18 16.11
CA PHE A 110 -24.78 11.89 16.49
C PHE A 110 -24.97 11.78 18.00
N TRP A 111 -23.89 11.97 18.78
CA TRP A 111 -23.90 11.78 20.23
C TRP A 111 -24.78 12.82 20.97
N ASN A 112 -24.83 14.05 20.47
CA ASN A 112 -25.72 15.09 21.03
C ASN A 112 -27.19 14.87 20.68
N GLY A 113 -27.50 14.20 19.59
CA GLY A 113 -28.85 13.83 19.18
C GLY A 113 -29.49 12.72 20.02
N LEU A 114 -28.68 11.99 20.81
CA LEU A 114 -29.18 10.88 21.61
C LEU A 114 -29.98 11.35 22.86
N GLY A 115 -31.09 10.69 23.09
CA GLY A 115 -31.86 10.87 24.32
C GLY A 115 -31.35 9.99 25.47
N ARG A 116 -31.20 10.55 26.67
CA ARG A 116 -30.78 9.80 27.88
C ARG A 116 -31.63 8.55 28.13
N GLU A 117 -32.95 8.68 28.11
CA GLU A 117 -33.86 7.57 28.42
C GLU A 117 -33.78 6.44 27.38
N GLU A 118 -33.64 6.78 26.12
CA GLU A 118 -33.46 5.77 25.05
C GLU A 118 -32.12 5.04 25.20
N THR A 119 -31.05 5.77 25.53
CA THR A 119 -29.73 5.19 25.79
C THR A 119 -29.76 4.25 26.99
N ASP A 120 -30.37 4.69 28.13
CA ASP A 120 -30.54 3.86 29.33
C ASP A 120 -31.35 2.59 29.04
N LYS A 121 -32.42 2.70 28.26
CA LYS A 121 -33.26 1.57 27.86
C LYS A 121 -32.48 0.56 27.02
N ARG A 122 -31.70 1.02 26.03
CA ARG A 122 -30.91 0.16 25.14
C ARG A 122 -29.78 -0.54 25.90
N MET A 123 -29.08 0.16 26.79
CA MET A 123 -28.05 -0.43 27.65
C MET A 123 -28.65 -1.48 28.60
N GLY A 124 -29.79 -1.20 29.23
CA GLY A 124 -30.49 -2.10 30.14
C GLY A 124 -31.01 -3.40 29.50
N GLN A 125 -31.16 -3.43 28.15
CA GLN A 125 -31.47 -4.65 27.41
C GLN A 125 -30.25 -5.58 27.24
N ILE A 126 -29.05 -5.05 27.40
CA ILE A 126 -27.78 -5.75 27.22
C ILE A 126 -27.27 -6.27 28.56
N LEU A 127 -27.19 -5.39 29.55
CA LEU A 127 -26.70 -5.66 30.89
C LEU A 127 -27.48 -4.84 31.93
N PRO A 128 -27.64 -5.34 33.18
CA PRO A 128 -28.19 -4.58 34.28
C PRO A 128 -27.19 -3.49 34.70
N VAL A 129 -27.40 -2.27 34.21
CA VAL A 129 -26.53 -1.13 34.54
C VAL A 129 -27.35 -0.02 35.22
N GLU A 130 -26.68 0.76 36.08
CA GLU A 130 -27.26 1.96 36.62
C GLU A 130 -27.63 2.94 35.51
N LYS A 131 -28.74 3.61 35.64
CA LYS A 131 -29.15 4.68 34.71
C LYS A 131 -28.18 5.84 34.78
N TRP A 132 -28.09 6.59 33.68
CA TRP A 132 -27.38 7.85 33.69
C TRP A 132 -27.94 8.84 34.71
N ASP A 133 -27.08 9.41 35.54
CA ASP A 133 -27.43 10.60 36.31
C ASP A 133 -27.71 11.75 35.33
N PRO A 134 -28.86 12.48 35.50
CA PRO A 134 -29.22 13.55 34.56
C PRO A 134 -28.19 14.67 34.45
N GLY A 135 -27.52 15.00 35.56
CA GLY A 135 -26.48 16.02 35.59
C GLY A 135 -25.22 15.57 34.88
N ASN A 136 -24.83 14.31 35.08
CA ASN A 136 -23.67 13.72 34.36
C ASN A 136 -23.94 13.60 32.87
N TRP A 137 -25.16 13.20 32.45
CA TRP A 137 -25.54 13.18 31.04
C TRP A 137 -25.34 14.54 30.36
N LYS A 138 -25.93 15.60 31.00
CA LYS A 138 -25.77 16.97 30.48
C LYS A 138 -24.31 17.44 30.42
N LYS A 139 -23.49 17.09 31.41
CA LYS A 139 -22.04 17.42 31.42
C LYS A 139 -21.32 16.75 30.27
N VAL A 140 -21.58 15.46 30.02
CA VAL A 140 -20.98 14.73 28.91
C VAL A 140 -21.39 15.32 27.57
N GLN A 141 -22.70 15.58 27.37
CA GLN A 141 -23.18 16.22 26.14
C GLN A 141 -22.55 17.60 25.92
N SER A 142 -22.46 18.43 26.96
CA SER A 142 -21.81 19.75 26.86
C SER A 142 -20.32 19.61 26.50
N ARG A 143 -19.62 18.64 27.08
CA ARG A 143 -18.21 18.36 26.75
C ARG A 143 -18.05 17.92 25.28
N ILE A 144 -18.93 17.03 24.81
CA ILE A 144 -18.94 16.59 23.40
C ILE A 144 -19.16 17.79 22.47
N LEU A 145 -20.16 18.63 22.78
CA LEU A 145 -20.50 19.79 21.93
C LEU A 145 -19.37 20.81 21.86
N MET A 146 -18.63 21.00 22.95
CA MET A 146 -17.52 21.96 23.04
C MET A 146 -16.17 21.39 22.64
N PHE A 147 -16.09 20.13 22.31
CA PHE A 147 -14.84 19.47 21.92
C PHE A 147 -14.30 20.05 20.61
N GLN A 148 -13.05 20.46 20.62
CA GLN A 148 -12.32 20.95 19.45
C GLN A 148 -11.15 20.00 19.19
N PRO A 149 -11.13 19.28 18.06
CA PRO A 149 -10.09 18.30 17.77
C PRO A 149 -8.74 18.95 17.52
N THR A 150 -7.69 18.27 17.96
CA THR A 150 -6.30 18.64 17.73
C THR A 150 -5.55 17.53 16.99
N LEU A 151 -4.36 17.80 16.49
CA LEU A 151 -3.49 16.76 15.91
C LEU A 151 -3.04 15.73 16.95
N GLU A 152 -2.94 16.11 18.23
CA GLU A 152 -2.64 15.19 19.32
C GLU A 152 -3.82 14.23 19.56
N ASP A 153 -5.06 14.71 19.50
CA ASP A 153 -6.26 13.87 19.58
C ASP A 153 -6.32 12.89 18.41
N TRP A 154 -5.99 13.36 17.19
CA TRP A 154 -5.86 12.48 16.03
C TRP A 154 -4.81 11.38 16.26
N LEU A 155 -3.62 11.76 16.71
CA LEU A 155 -2.54 10.81 16.98
C LEU A 155 -2.95 9.76 18.01
N ASN A 156 -3.55 10.19 19.13
CA ASN A 156 -4.03 9.32 20.20
C ASN A 156 -5.15 8.40 19.71
N THR A 157 -6.09 8.94 18.92
CA THR A 157 -7.19 8.15 18.33
C THR A 157 -6.64 7.08 17.38
N ARG A 158 -5.69 7.42 16.51
CA ARG A 158 -5.03 6.45 15.62
C ARG A 158 -4.26 5.39 16.41
N ALA A 159 -3.55 5.77 17.46
CA ALA A 159 -2.81 4.85 18.33
C ALA A 159 -3.76 3.87 19.04
N LYS A 160 -4.81 4.38 19.71
CA LYS A 160 -5.81 3.54 20.39
C LYS A 160 -6.52 2.61 19.40
N CYS A 161 -6.97 3.15 18.27
CA CYS A 161 -7.60 2.38 17.20
C CYS A 161 -6.70 1.25 16.70
N SER A 162 -5.44 1.57 16.41
CA SER A 162 -4.45 0.60 15.91
C SER A 162 -4.20 -0.54 16.91
N LEU A 163 -3.95 -0.22 18.17
CA LEU A 163 -3.70 -1.19 19.23
C LEU A 163 -4.91 -2.08 19.49
N PHE A 164 -6.07 -1.46 19.61
CA PHE A 164 -7.34 -2.12 19.89
C PHE A 164 -7.73 -3.09 18.75
N VAL A 165 -7.79 -2.60 17.50
CA VAL A 165 -8.21 -3.43 16.36
C VAL A 165 -7.24 -4.58 16.09
N THR A 166 -5.94 -4.34 16.29
CA THR A 166 -4.95 -5.42 16.21
C THR A 166 -5.23 -6.49 17.26
N ALA A 167 -5.45 -6.09 18.51
CA ALA A 167 -5.72 -7.01 19.60
C ALA A 167 -7.03 -7.78 19.42
N ASP A 168 -8.10 -7.10 18.99
CA ASP A 168 -9.40 -7.72 18.70
C ASP A 168 -9.27 -8.83 17.67
N ARG A 169 -8.55 -8.57 16.57
CA ARG A 169 -8.34 -9.55 15.49
C ARG A 169 -7.47 -10.71 15.92
N LEU A 170 -6.37 -10.44 16.64
CA LEU A 170 -5.50 -11.49 17.14
C LEU A 170 -6.26 -12.41 18.12
N ASP A 171 -7.05 -11.81 19.02
CA ASP A 171 -7.86 -12.57 19.97
C ASP A 171 -8.97 -13.38 19.29
N ALA A 172 -9.65 -12.80 18.29
CA ALA A 172 -10.66 -13.51 17.49
C ALA A 172 -10.09 -14.70 16.72
N MET A 173 -8.79 -14.70 16.41
CA MET A 173 -8.07 -15.80 15.77
C MET A 173 -7.38 -16.73 16.76
N ASN A 174 -7.56 -16.53 18.06
CA ASN A 174 -6.88 -17.27 19.13
C ASN A 174 -5.33 -17.20 19.03
N ILE A 175 -4.78 -16.08 18.56
CA ILE A 175 -3.33 -15.86 18.55
C ILE A 175 -2.94 -15.31 19.92
N PRO A 176 -2.11 -16.01 20.72
CA PRO A 176 -1.90 -15.68 22.15
C PRO A 176 -1.06 -14.42 22.38
N GLY A 177 -0.49 -13.86 21.34
CA GLY A 177 0.37 -12.67 21.39
C GLY A 177 1.50 -12.78 20.39
N ILE A 178 2.14 -11.63 20.12
CA ILE A 178 3.28 -11.51 19.23
C ILE A 178 4.42 -10.91 20.02
N SER A 179 5.57 -11.60 20.02
CA SER A 179 6.80 -11.06 20.59
C SER A 179 7.59 -10.38 19.50
N PHE A 180 7.83 -9.07 19.64
CA PHE A 180 8.71 -8.34 18.74
C PHE A 180 10.15 -8.51 19.20
N HIS A 181 11.00 -8.98 18.31
CA HIS A 181 12.42 -9.06 18.51
C HIS A 181 13.09 -7.82 17.90
N LYS A 182 14.13 -7.34 18.58
CA LYS A 182 14.96 -6.26 18.02
C LYS A 182 15.57 -6.71 16.70
N LEU A 183 15.71 -5.77 15.77
CA LEU A 183 16.35 -6.02 14.49
C LEU A 183 17.75 -6.61 14.70
N THR A 184 17.99 -7.80 14.16
CA THR A 184 19.28 -8.48 14.16
C THR A 184 19.66 -8.87 12.75
N ALA A 185 20.91 -8.58 12.36
CA ALA A 185 21.45 -9.00 11.07
C ALA A 185 22.16 -10.36 11.26
N GLU A 186 21.81 -11.36 10.47
CA GLU A 186 22.57 -12.64 10.39
C GLU A 186 23.88 -12.44 9.63
N HIS A 187 23.81 -11.67 8.56
CA HIS A 187 24.95 -11.36 7.72
C HIS A 187 25.12 -9.84 7.58
N SER A 188 26.35 -9.36 7.55
CA SER A 188 26.57 -7.94 7.31
C SER A 188 26.24 -7.58 5.85
N VAL A 189 25.72 -6.36 5.63
CA VAL A 189 25.54 -5.84 4.26
C VAL A 189 26.85 -5.86 3.47
N ASP A 190 27.98 -5.60 4.13
CA ASP A 190 29.31 -5.70 3.52
C ASP A 190 29.61 -7.09 2.95
N SER A 191 29.23 -8.16 3.65
CA SER A 191 29.39 -9.53 3.14
C SER A 191 28.58 -9.77 1.88
N VAL A 192 27.34 -9.28 1.82
CA VAL A 192 26.48 -9.39 0.63
C VAL A 192 27.02 -8.56 -0.53
N VAL A 193 27.51 -7.33 -0.27
CA VAL A 193 28.09 -6.47 -1.31
C VAL A 193 29.30 -7.14 -1.96
N ARG A 194 30.15 -7.82 -1.18
CA ARG A 194 31.32 -8.54 -1.71
C ARG A 194 31.00 -9.73 -2.62
N THR A 195 29.81 -10.30 -2.53
CA THR A 195 29.36 -11.38 -3.43
C THR A 195 28.84 -10.88 -4.77
N LEU A 196 28.56 -9.58 -4.90
CA LEU A 196 28.03 -9.02 -6.14
C LEU A 196 29.08 -9.06 -7.26
N PRO A 197 28.67 -9.38 -8.49
CA PRO A 197 29.60 -9.40 -9.62
C PRO A 197 30.17 -7.99 -9.88
N PRO A 198 31.46 -7.88 -10.19
CA PRO A 198 32.09 -6.59 -10.47
C PRO A 198 31.49 -5.97 -11.74
N THR A 199 31.24 -4.67 -11.70
CA THR A 199 30.76 -3.86 -12.80
C THR A 199 31.67 -2.64 -13.00
N PRO A 200 31.65 -1.96 -14.16
CA PRO A 200 32.41 -0.72 -14.34
C PRO A 200 32.12 0.37 -13.28
N LEU A 201 30.95 0.26 -12.60
CA LEU A 201 30.54 1.19 -11.54
C LEU A 201 30.92 0.75 -10.12
N SER A 202 31.48 -0.45 -9.92
CA SER A 202 31.70 -1.00 -8.57
C SER A 202 32.56 -0.09 -7.71
N LYS A 203 33.66 0.48 -8.25
CA LYS A 203 34.52 1.41 -7.52
C LYS A 203 33.82 2.72 -7.14
N TRP A 204 33.01 3.26 -8.02
CA TRP A 204 32.22 4.46 -7.77
C TRP A 204 31.12 4.20 -6.72
N ARG A 205 30.40 3.08 -6.84
CA ARG A 205 29.40 2.65 -5.84
C ARG A 205 30.01 2.49 -4.46
N GLU A 206 31.19 1.90 -4.38
CA GLU A 206 31.90 1.73 -3.11
C GLU A 206 32.32 3.10 -2.51
N GLY A 207 32.78 4.03 -3.31
CA GLY A 207 33.07 5.40 -2.87
C GLY A 207 31.85 6.07 -2.27
N LEU A 208 30.69 6.01 -2.97
CA LEU A 208 29.42 6.54 -2.45
C LEU A 208 28.97 5.84 -1.17
N ARG A 209 29.09 4.52 -1.11
CA ARG A 209 28.76 3.74 0.08
C ARG A 209 29.57 4.20 1.29
N GLN A 210 30.87 4.42 1.13
CA GLN A 210 31.75 4.93 2.20
C GLN A 210 31.36 6.36 2.63
N ASP A 211 30.93 7.22 1.69
CA ASP A 211 30.44 8.56 2.03
C ASP A 211 29.14 8.48 2.84
N VAL A 212 28.22 7.59 2.48
CA VAL A 212 26.99 7.34 3.23
C VAL A 212 27.30 6.82 4.64
N LEU A 213 28.20 5.84 4.77
CA LEU A 213 28.60 5.31 6.09
C LEU A 213 29.20 6.39 7.00
N ARG A 214 30.04 7.27 6.44
CA ARG A 214 30.59 8.42 7.19
C ARG A 214 29.50 9.44 7.60
N SER A 215 28.35 9.44 6.94
CA SER A 215 27.26 10.34 7.26
C SER A 215 26.32 9.84 8.38
N ILE A 216 26.39 8.56 8.75
CA ILE A 216 25.50 7.94 9.75
C ILE A 216 25.47 8.73 11.08
N PRO A 217 26.59 9.23 11.65
CA PRO A 217 26.54 10.02 12.87
C PRO A 217 25.75 11.34 12.76
N ARG A 218 25.43 11.79 11.55
CA ARG A 218 24.63 13.01 11.30
C ARG A 218 23.13 12.73 11.15
N ILE A 219 22.72 11.46 11.17
CA ILE A 219 21.31 11.09 11.08
C ILE A 219 20.57 11.60 12.32
N GLN A 220 19.55 12.40 12.08
CA GLN A 220 18.66 12.89 13.13
C GLN A 220 17.72 11.79 13.58
N GLN A 221 17.76 11.44 14.86
CA GLN A 221 16.95 10.41 15.50
C GLN A 221 16.31 10.96 16.78
N PRO A 222 14.98 11.21 16.81
CA PRO A 222 14.04 11.17 15.69
C PRO A 222 14.22 12.34 14.71
N GLY A 223 13.73 12.19 13.47
CA GLY A 223 13.83 13.27 12.49
C GLY A 223 13.61 12.81 11.05
N ILE A 224 13.69 13.76 10.13
CA ILE A 224 13.63 13.51 8.69
C ILE A 224 15.04 13.65 8.12
N ASN A 225 15.50 12.63 7.43
CA ASN A 225 16.79 12.58 6.76
C ASN A 225 16.59 12.34 5.26
N VAL A 226 17.43 12.90 4.42
CA VAL A 226 17.35 12.78 2.95
C VAL A 226 18.65 12.19 2.41
N LEU A 227 18.52 11.20 1.54
CA LEU A 227 19.62 10.57 0.81
C LEU A 227 19.31 10.59 -0.68
N THR A 228 19.92 11.53 -1.41
CA THR A 228 19.75 11.69 -2.86
C THR A 228 20.90 11.01 -3.59
N LEU A 229 20.60 9.93 -4.31
CA LEU A 229 21.59 9.15 -5.06
C LEU A 229 21.06 8.81 -6.46
N PRO A 230 21.92 8.85 -7.49
CA PRO A 230 21.51 8.51 -8.84
C PRO A 230 20.92 7.09 -8.97
N SER A 231 20.13 6.87 -10.00
CA SER A 231 19.63 5.53 -10.32
C SER A 231 20.81 4.55 -10.53
N GLY A 232 20.71 3.36 -9.95
CA GLY A 232 21.77 2.34 -10.02
C GLY A 232 22.93 2.55 -9.05
N ALA A 233 22.89 3.53 -8.15
CA ALA A 233 23.93 3.73 -7.12
C ALA A 233 23.96 2.65 -6.03
N GLY A 234 22.90 1.85 -5.87
CA GLY A 234 22.78 0.86 -4.81
C GLY A 234 22.02 1.37 -3.57
N LYS A 235 21.07 2.28 -3.76
CA LYS A 235 20.28 2.92 -2.68
C LYS A 235 19.72 1.93 -1.65
N THR A 236 19.11 0.83 -2.10
CA THR A 236 18.51 -0.17 -1.21
C THR A 236 19.53 -0.79 -0.25
N LEU A 237 20.69 -1.22 -0.76
CA LEU A 237 21.74 -1.80 0.09
C LEU A 237 22.30 -0.78 1.08
N MET A 238 22.47 0.49 0.67
CA MET A 238 22.93 1.55 1.55
C MET A 238 21.92 1.86 2.67
N ALA A 239 20.60 1.87 2.35
CA ALA A 239 19.56 2.06 3.36
C ALA A 239 19.50 0.89 4.36
N LEU A 240 19.64 -0.35 3.88
CA LEU A 240 19.70 -1.53 4.74
C LEU A 240 20.97 -1.51 5.61
N GLU A 241 22.10 -1.02 5.11
CA GLU A 241 23.32 -0.86 5.87
C GLU A 241 23.22 0.23 6.95
N ILE A 242 22.53 1.34 6.63
CA ILE A 242 22.19 2.34 7.66
C ILE A 242 21.33 1.68 8.76
N ALA A 243 20.31 0.90 8.40
CA ALA A 243 19.48 0.20 9.38
C ALA A 243 20.27 -0.84 10.20
N GLU A 244 21.19 -1.59 9.55
CA GLU A 244 22.11 -2.50 10.25
C GLU A 244 22.96 -1.78 11.30
N LYS A 245 23.47 -0.59 10.98
CA LYS A 245 24.34 0.19 11.91
C LYS A 245 23.55 0.88 13.01
N LEU A 246 22.35 1.39 12.70
CA LEU A 246 21.49 2.07 13.68
C LEU A 246 20.80 1.10 14.65
N GLN A 247 20.59 -0.15 14.24
CA GLN A 247 19.85 -1.17 15.00
C GLN A 247 18.52 -0.65 15.58
N PRO A 248 17.62 -0.10 14.76
CA PRO A 248 16.37 0.45 15.24
C PRO A 248 15.48 -0.64 15.86
N PHE A 249 14.46 -0.22 16.61
CA PHE A 249 13.46 -1.15 17.15
C PHE A 249 12.70 -1.88 16.04
N SER A 250 12.31 -1.16 14.98
CA SER A 250 11.71 -1.72 13.79
C SER A 250 12.11 -0.95 12.54
N LEU A 251 12.19 -1.63 11.40
CA LEU A 251 12.41 -1.08 10.08
C LEU A 251 11.15 -1.24 9.24
N VAL A 252 10.59 -0.13 8.78
CA VAL A 252 9.51 -0.11 7.78
C VAL A 252 10.08 0.44 6.47
N TYR A 253 10.22 -0.43 5.47
CA TYR A 253 10.73 -0.05 4.15
C TYR A 253 9.58 0.10 3.17
N VAL A 254 9.34 1.33 2.74
CA VAL A 254 8.20 1.72 1.90
C VAL A 254 8.66 1.91 0.46
N LEU A 255 8.00 1.25 -0.47
CA LEU A 255 8.33 1.22 -1.89
C LEU A 255 7.15 1.70 -2.76
N PRO A 256 7.39 2.32 -3.91
CA PRO A 256 6.29 2.85 -4.73
C PRO A 256 5.40 1.75 -5.33
N PHE A 257 5.97 0.57 -5.65
CA PHE A 257 5.26 -0.49 -6.39
C PHE A 257 5.50 -1.89 -5.83
N ILE A 258 4.49 -2.75 -5.97
CA ILE A 258 4.51 -4.16 -5.50
C ILE A 258 5.66 -4.96 -6.13
N SER A 259 5.91 -4.78 -7.44
CA SER A 259 6.96 -5.53 -8.15
C SER A 259 8.37 -5.34 -7.59
N ILE A 260 8.61 -4.22 -6.90
CA ILE A 260 9.88 -3.90 -6.27
C ILE A 260 9.98 -4.50 -4.88
N VAL A 261 8.85 -4.63 -4.18
CA VAL A 261 8.81 -5.19 -2.82
C VAL A 261 9.44 -6.57 -2.81
N GLU A 262 8.99 -7.47 -3.70
CA GLU A 262 9.53 -8.84 -3.80
C GLU A 262 11.04 -8.90 -4.04
N GLN A 263 11.57 -8.01 -4.90
CA GLN A 263 13.00 -7.97 -5.19
C GLN A 263 13.81 -7.50 -3.98
N ASN A 264 13.38 -6.43 -3.33
CA ASN A 264 14.06 -5.86 -2.18
C ASN A 264 13.99 -6.77 -0.95
N VAL A 265 12.86 -7.45 -0.75
CA VAL A 265 12.70 -8.49 0.28
C VAL A 265 13.70 -9.62 0.10
N ARG A 266 13.96 -10.09 -1.15
CA ARG A 266 14.98 -11.12 -1.39
C ARG A 266 16.37 -10.65 -0.99
N VAL A 267 16.71 -9.39 -1.26
CA VAL A 267 17.99 -8.81 -0.84
C VAL A 267 18.05 -8.71 0.68
N ALA A 268 16.99 -8.20 1.32
CA ALA A 268 16.93 -8.07 2.75
C ALA A 268 17.03 -9.41 3.49
N ARG A 269 16.44 -10.48 2.96
CA ARG A 269 16.54 -11.85 3.50
C ARG A 269 17.94 -12.48 3.40
N GLN A 270 18.85 -11.88 2.64
CA GLN A 270 20.28 -12.28 2.67
C GLN A 270 21.02 -11.65 3.85
N ILE A 271 20.44 -10.67 4.50
CA ILE A 271 21.05 -9.87 5.57
C ILE A 271 20.35 -10.15 6.90
N PHE A 272 19.02 -10.23 6.89
CA PHE A 272 18.17 -10.29 8.08
C PHE A 272 17.23 -11.50 8.05
N ASP A 273 17.00 -12.11 9.22
CA ASP A 273 16.15 -13.31 9.35
C ASP A 273 14.68 -13.06 9.10
N ASN A 274 14.11 -12.20 9.90
CA ASN A 274 12.66 -12.03 9.96
C ASN A 274 12.21 -10.84 9.11
N VAL A 275 12.09 -11.06 7.79
CA VAL A 275 11.64 -10.05 6.83
C VAL A 275 10.24 -10.36 6.33
N GLN A 276 9.31 -9.50 6.68
CA GLN A 276 7.92 -9.56 6.23
C GLN A 276 7.71 -8.69 4.98
N GLU A 277 6.88 -9.19 4.11
CA GLU A 277 6.39 -8.53 2.91
C GLU A 277 4.89 -8.29 3.07
N ASP A 278 4.48 -7.02 2.92
CA ASP A 278 3.08 -6.61 3.00
C ASP A 278 2.72 -5.70 1.82
N HIS A 279 1.87 -6.20 0.93
CA HIS A 279 1.34 -5.43 -0.18
C HIS A 279 -0.12 -5.78 -0.45
N SER A 280 -0.88 -4.79 -0.90
CA SER A 280 -2.31 -4.89 -1.15
C SER A 280 -2.60 -5.55 -2.50
N LEU A 281 -2.48 -6.87 -2.62
CA LEU A 281 -3.14 -7.58 -3.72
C LEU A 281 -4.61 -7.89 -3.42
N VAL A 282 -5.13 -7.47 -2.26
CA VAL A 282 -6.55 -7.66 -1.90
C VAL A 282 -7.05 -6.46 -1.12
N SER A 283 -7.49 -5.42 -1.82
CA SER A 283 -8.37 -4.41 -1.24
C SER A 283 -9.80 -4.77 -1.60
N HIS A 284 -10.56 -5.29 -0.66
CA HIS A 284 -12.01 -5.44 -0.84
C HIS A 284 -12.72 -4.15 -0.43
N ASP A 285 -13.18 -3.39 -1.42
CA ASP A 285 -14.24 -2.39 -1.29
C ASP A 285 -15.61 -3.09 -1.27
N GLY A 286 -15.82 -3.98 -0.34
CA GLY A 286 -17.10 -4.67 -0.17
C GLY A 286 -17.63 -4.46 1.24
N ASN A 287 -18.86 -3.97 1.36
CA ASN A 287 -19.62 -4.01 2.61
C ASN A 287 -19.36 -5.33 3.34
N GLU A 288 -18.97 -5.24 4.60
CA GLU A 288 -18.74 -6.38 5.50
C GLU A 288 -19.98 -7.27 5.57
N LYS A 289 -20.15 -8.14 4.58
CA LYS A 289 -21.00 -9.30 4.77
C LYS A 289 -20.13 -10.37 5.42
N GLU A 290 -20.31 -10.57 6.72
CA GLU A 290 -19.84 -11.73 7.44
C GLU A 290 -20.22 -12.99 6.69
N GLY A 291 -19.33 -13.55 5.88
CA GLY A 291 -19.73 -14.70 5.07
C GLY A 291 -18.61 -15.59 4.56
N CYS A 292 -17.39 -15.10 4.51
CA CYS A 292 -16.29 -15.96 4.05
C CYS A 292 -15.10 -15.85 4.98
N GLY A 293 -14.72 -16.96 5.62
CA GLY A 293 -13.58 -17.05 6.52
C GLY A 293 -12.27 -16.62 5.89
N ILE A 294 -12.12 -16.76 4.56
CA ILE A 294 -10.95 -16.31 3.80
C ILE A 294 -10.76 -14.80 3.91
N GLY A 295 -11.82 -13.99 3.87
CA GLY A 295 -11.70 -12.52 4.02
C GLY A 295 -11.20 -12.09 5.39
N ARG A 296 -11.62 -12.75 6.47
CA ARG A 296 -11.09 -12.55 7.84
C ARG A 296 -9.61 -12.93 7.91
N PHE A 297 -9.27 -14.05 7.32
CA PHE A 297 -7.93 -14.59 7.27
C PHE A 297 -6.95 -13.65 6.55
N ILE A 298 -7.32 -13.16 5.35
CA ILE A 298 -6.50 -12.24 4.57
C ILE A 298 -6.22 -10.96 5.36
N ARG A 299 -7.22 -10.40 6.04
CA ARG A 299 -7.08 -9.19 6.86
C ARG A 299 -6.11 -9.37 8.03
N ALA A 300 -6.10 -10.54 8.65
CA ALA A 300 -5.19 -10.86 9.75
C ALA A 300 -3.72 -10.92 9.33
N PHE A 301 -3.44 -11.31 8.08
CA PHE A 301 -2.06 -11.37 7.57
C PHE A 301 -1.45 -10.01 7.25
N ARG A 302 -2.22 -8.93 7.21
CA ARG A 302 -1.71 -7.57 7.01
C ARG A 302 -1.11 -6.96 8.28
N TYR A 303 -1.16 -7.67 9.40
CA TYR A 303 -0.49 -7.23 10.61
C TYR A 303 1.04 -7.37 10.45
N TRP A 304 1.76 -6.31 10.79
CA TRP A 304 3.23 -6.29 10.75
C TRP A 304 3.80 -6.96 11.99
N ASP A 305 4.01 -8.26 11.93
CA ASP A 305 4.51 -9.08 13.04
C ASP A 305 6.04 -9.25 13.06
N SER A 306 6.73 -8.70 12.05
CA SER A 306 8.18 -8.73 11.91
C SER A 306 8.84 -7.42 12.34
N SER A 307 10.10 -7.48 12.78
CA SER A 307 10.93 -6.28 13.02
C SER A 307 11.29 -5.54 11.72
N ILE A 308 11.20 -6.22 10.58
CA ILE A 308 11.46 -5.63 9.25
C ILE A 308 10.26 -5.89 8.36
N VAL A 309 9.65 -4.81 7.91
CA VAL A 309 8.49 -4.87 7.01
C VAL A 309 8.78 -4.08 5.74
N PHE A 310 8.57 -4.74 4.61
CA PHE A 310 8.55 -4.09 3.29
C PHE A 310 7.11 -3.92 2.85
N THR A 311 6.71 -2.68 2.58
CA THR A 311 5.33 -2.36 2.18
C THR A 311 5.30 -1.38 1.01
N THR A 312 4.10 -1.14 0.47
CA THR A 312 3.91 -0.17 -0.61
C THR A 312 3.60 1.23 -0.07
N MET A 313 3.91 2.26 -0.86
CA MET A 313 3.57 3.65 -0.55
C MET A 313 2.06 3.84 -0.37
N VAL A 314 1.23 3.15 -1.16
CA VAL A 314 -0.22 3.19 -1.03
C VAL A 314 -0.67 2.64 0.33
N HIS A 315 -0.14 1.47 0.74
CA HIS A 315 -0.52 0.91 2.03
C HIS A 315 0.01 1.74 3.21
N PHE A 316 1.24 2.25 3.13
CA PHE A 316 1.77 3.18 4.13
C PHE A 316 0.92 4.45 4.26
N TRP A 317 0.47 5.00 3.12
CA TRP A 317 -0.45 6.13 3.06
C TRP A 317 -1.79 5.80 3.74
N ASP A 318 -2.36 4.63 3.48
CA ASP A 318 -3.60 4.18 4.12
C ASP A 318 -3.43 4.00 5.64
N VAL A 319 -2.29 3.46 6.10
CA VAL A 319 -1.96 3.41 7.53
C VAL A 319 -1.96 4.79 8.17
N LEU A 320 -1.53 5.83 7.45
CA LEU A 320 -1.54 7.20 7.98
C LEU A 320 -2.93 7.85 7.92
N TYR A 321 -3.64 7.75 6.80
CA TYR A 321 -4.73 8.67 6.48
C TYR A 321 -6.09 8.01 6.22
N SER A 322 -6.15 6.69 5.98
CA SER A 322 -7.43 6.04 5.70
C SER A 322 -8.38 6.17 6.91
N PRO A 323 -9.63 6.58 6.70
CA PRO A 323 -10.64 6.58 7.76
C PRO A 323 -11.04 5.16 8.17
N ARG A 324 -10.78 4.15 7.34
CA ARG A 324 -11.12 2.76 7.63
C ARG A 324 -10.32 2.24 8.81
N VAL A 325 -11.02 1.76 9.80
CA VAL A 325 -10.41 1.24 11.04
C VAL A 325 -9.43 0.10 10.76
N ASN A 326 -9.73 -0.71 9.75
CA ASN A 326 -8.85 -1.82 9.35
C ASN A 326 -7.48 -1.38 8.82
N ASP A 327 -7.41 -0.24 8.15
CA ASP A 327 -6.18 0.26 7.53
C ASP A 327 -5.24 0.86 8.58
N CYS A 328 -5.77 1.33 9.74
CA CYS A 328 -4.94 1.86 10.82
C CYS A 328 -4.21 0.79 11.65
N MET A 329 -4.48 -0.50 11.42
CA MET A 329 -4.01 -1.61 12.25
C MET A 329 -2.49 -1.61 12.51
N ASN A 330 -1.68 -1.09 11.59
CA ASN A 330 -0.22 -1.06 11.71
C ASN A 330 0.35 0.29 12.18
N PHE A 331 -0.50 1.27 12.50
CA PHE A 331 -0.03 2.61 12.86
C PHE A 331 0.88 2.62 14.10
N HIS A 332 0.59 1.81 15.12
CA HIS A 332 1.42 1.70 16.32
C HIS A 332 2.85 1.24 16.02
N ARG A 333 3.06 0.54 14.89
CA ARG A 333 4.38 0.06 14.44
C ARG A 333 5.32 1.19 14.00
N LEU A 334 4.82 2.39 13.81
CA LEU A 334 5.60 3.57 13.48
C LEU A 334 6.27 4.20 14.71
N LYS A 335 5.82 3.87 15.93
CA LYS A 335 6.45 4.35 17.16
C LYS A 335 7.88 3.82 17.30
N ASN A 336 8.84 4.72 17.51
CA ASN A 336 10.28 4.41 17.60
C ASN A 336 10.84 3.66 16.37
N ALA A 337 10.16 3.74 15.21
CA ALA A 337 10.56 3.04 13.99
C ALA A 337 11.58 3.85 13.18
N PHE A 338 12.40 3.13 12.40
CA PHE A 338 13.14 3.67 11.28
C PHE A 338 12.37 3.39 10.00
N VAL A 339 11.85 4.43 9.37
CA VAL A 339 11.01 4.35 8.18
C VAL A 339 11.80 4.83 6.98
N VAL A 340 12.05 3.93 6.04
CA VAL A 340 12.69 4.24 4.76
C VAL A 340 11.62 4.43 3.70
N LEU A 341 11.55 5.61 3.11
CA LEU A 341 10.61 5.96 2.04
C LEU A 341 11.40 6.04 0.73
N ASP A 342 11.28 5.01 -0.10
CA ASP A 342 12.02 4.92 -1.38
C ASP A 342 11.20 5.51 -2.53
N GLU A 343 11.88 6.27 -3.41
CA GLU A 343 11.28 6.98 -4.56
C GLU A 343 10.10 7.88 -4.16
N VAL A 344 10.30 8.71 -3.13
CA VAL A 344 9.25 9.59 -2.54
C VAL A 344 8.61 10.56 -3.54
N GLN A 345 9.27 10.85 -4.65
CA GLN A 345 8.72 11.68 -5.74
C GLN A 345 7.50 11.03 -6.44
N ALA A 346 7.21 9.74 -6.17
CA ALA A 346 5.97 9.10 -6.62
C ALA A 346 4.71 9.66 -5.94
N ILE A 347 4.86 10.43 -4.85
CA ILE A 347 3.73 11.11 -4.19
C ILE A 347 3.32 12.32 -5.04
N PRO A 348 2.02 12.48 -5.36
CA PRO A 348 1.53 13.62 -6.11
C PRO A 348 1.98 14.95 -5.49
N PRO A 349 2.43 15.91 -6.30
CA PRO A 349 2.94 17.20 -5.80
C PRO A 349 1.94 17.98 -4.95
N SER A 350 0.63 17.85 -5.22
CA SER A 350 -0.44 18.49 -4.43
C SER A 350 -0.50 17.98 -2.98
N LEU A 351 -0.07 16.75 -2.74
CA LEU A 351 -0.08 16.09 -1.42
C LEU A 351 1.25 16.23 -0.68
N TRP A 352 2.31 16.62 -1.39
CA TRP A 352 3.69 16.53 -0.93
C TRP A 352 3.95 17.31 0.36
N GLN A 353 3.53 18.57 0.42
CA GLN A 353 3.82 19.41 1.58
C GLN A 353 3.13 18.90 2.85
N GLY A 354 1.83 18.59 2.76
CA GLY A 354 1.08 18.02 3.89
C GLY A 354 1.65 16.68 4.35
N PHE A 355 2.16 15.87 3.43
CA PHE A 355 2.85 14.63 3.77
C PHE A 355 4.13 14.89 4.58
N VAL A 356 4.99 15.82 4.14
CA VAL A 356 6.20 16.18 4.87
C VAL A 356 5.89 16.73 6.27
N GLU A 357 4.85 17.57 6.39
CA GLU A 357 4.37 18.08 7.69
C GLU A 357 3.88 16.94 8.60
N THR A 358 3.19 15.93 8.04
CA THR A 358 2.81 14.72 8.79
C THR A 358 4.06 13.95 9.28
N LEU A 359 5.06 13.76 8.42
CA LEU A 359 6.30 13.07 8.81
C LEU A 359 7.02 13.84 9.94
N ALA A 360 7.09 15.17 9.85
CA ALA A 360 7.70 16.01 10.89
C ALA A 360 6.93 15.88 12.21
N PHE A 361 5.60 15.89 12.18
CA PHE A 361 4.75 15.70 13.35
C PHE A 361 4.99 14.33 14.01
N LEU A 362 5.05 13.25 13.19
CA LEU A 362 5.34 11.91 13.70
C LEU A 362 6.77 11.77 14.23
N ALA A 363 7.74 12.40 13.60
CA ALA A 363 9.11 12.43 14.12
C ALA A 363 9.14 13.04 15.53
N GLN A 364 8.47 14.15 15.73
CA GLN A 364 8.43 14.87 17.00
C GLN A 364 7.63 14.11 18.08
N ASN A 365 6.42 13.64 17.75
CA ASN A 365 5.46 13.15 18.75
C ASN A 365 5.47 11.61 18.86
N TRP A 366 5.89 10.91 17.80
CA TRP A 366 5.91 9.45 17.73
C TRP A 366 7.32 8.85 17.73
N GLN A 367 8.35 9.71 17.85
CA GLN A 367 9.77 9.34 17.87
C GLN A 367 10.18 8.51 16.63
N THR A 368 9.55 8.76 15.49
CA THR A 368 9.85 8.08 14.24
C THR A 368 11.05 8.73 13.56
N THR A 369 11.96 7.92 13.02
CA THR A 369 13.08 8.40 12.20
C THR A 369 12.79 8.08 10.76
N PHE A 370 12.75 9.07 9.88
CA PHE A 370 12.51 8.92 8.46
C PHE A 370 13.79 9.06 7.64
N LEU A 371 13.96 8.20 6.65
CA LEU A 371 14.98 8.30 5.61
C LEU A 371 14.28 8.36 4.24
N LEU A 372 14.31 9.52 3.61
CA LEU A 372 13.77 9.73 2.28
C LEU A 372 14.83 9.40 1.25
N LEU A 373 14.61 8.35 0.47
CA LEU A 373 15.46 7.95 -0.63
C LEU A 373 14.88 8.45 -1.95
N THR A 374 15.70 9.09 -2.75
CA THR A 374 15.27 9.59 -4.05
C THR A 374 16.42 9.61 -5.05
N ALA A 375 16.11 9.41 -6.33
CA ALA A 375 17.03 9.71 -7.42
C ALA A 375 16.95 11.20 -7.82
N THR A 376 15.85 11.85 -7.46
CA THR A 376 15.45 13.17 -7.91
C THR A 376 14.89 13.89 -6.69
N GLN A 377 15.61 14.87 -6.18
CA GLN A 377 15.25 15.54 -4.93
C GLN A 377 14.00 16.42 -5.12
N PRO A 378 12.84 16.07 -4.53
CA PRO A 378 11.79 17.07 -4.36
C PRO A 378 12.30 18.13 -3.39
N LEU A 379 11.89 19.37 -3.61
CA LEU A 379 12.25 20.49 -2.76
C LEU A 379 11.62 20.31 -1.37
N ILE A 380 12.42 19.79 -0.42
CA ILE A 380 12.07 19.81 1.00
C ILE A 380 12.84 20.97 1.60
N SER A 381 12.15 21.99 2.03
CA SER A 381 12.76 23.09 2.80
C SER A 381 13.28 22.52 4.12
N ASP A 382 14.45 23.00 4.54
CA ASP A 382 15.04 22.79 5.89
C ASP A 382 15.60 21.40 6.19
N VAL A 383 15.72 20.50 5.20
CA VAL A 383 16.40 19.21 5.39
C VAL A 383 17.71 19.15 4.59
N THR A 384 18.83 19.04 5.30
CA THR A 384 20.14 18.88 4.66
C THR A 384 20.36 17.43 4.22
N PRO A 385 20.72 17.18 2.95
CA PRO A 385 21.06 15.83 2.49
C PRO A 385 22.22 15.23 3.30
N LEU A 386 22.12 13.93 3.61
CA LEU A 386 23.16 13.19 4.35
C LEU A 386 24.51 13.19 3.61
N VAL A 387 24.47 13.12 2.28
CA VAL A 387 25.66 13.25 1.43
C VAL A 387 25.41 14.30 0.35
N PRO A 388 26.44 14.97 -0.13
CA PRO A 388 26.32 15.88 -1.27
C PRO A 388 25.77 15.16 -2.50
N PRO A 389 25.07 15.85 -3.41
CA PRO A 389 24.60 15.27 -4.65
C PRO A 389 25.73 14.57 -5.42
N ALA A 390 25.57 13.26 -5.63
CA ALA A 390 26.57 12.45 -6.29
C ALA A 390 26.49 12.64 -7.81
N THR A 391 27.62 12.93 -8.44
CA THR A 391 27.73 12.98 -9.91
C THR A 391 28.20 11.61 -10.45
N ILE A 392 27.58 11.18 -11.53
CA ILE A 392 28.00 9.97 -12.23
C ILE A 392 29.31 10.29 -12.99
N PRO A 393 30.35 9.46 -12.86
CA PRO A 393 31.67 9.75 -13.44
C PRO A 393 31.63 9.97 -14.97
N ARG A 394 30.76 9.24 -15.65
CA ARG A 394 30.54 9.31 -17.09
C ARG A 394 29.05 9.20 -17.38
N SER A 395 28.51 10.05 -18.28
CA SER A 395 27.12 9.95 -18.72
C SER A 395 26.89 8.60 -19.42
N ARG A 396 25.87 7.89 -18.97
CA ARG A 396 25.45 6.59 -19.54
C ARG A 396 24.49 6.76 -20.70
N GLN A 397 23.75 7.85 -20.71
CA GLN A 397 22.57 8.03 -21.54
C GLN A 397 22.59 9.39 -22.23
N GLN A 398 22.08 9.37 -23.46
CA GLN A 398 21.75 10.55 -24.24
C GLN A 398 20.26 10.54 -24.53
N PHE A 399 19.57 11.61 -24.17
CA PHE A 399 18.15 11.78 -24.38
C PHE A 399 17.89 12.62 -25.62
N ARG A 400 16.82 12.25 -26.35
CA ARG A 400 16.34 13.01 -27.52
C ARG A 400 14.82 13.07 -27.49
N PHE A 401 14.25 14.30 -27.54
CA PHE A 401 12.82 14.53 -27.63
C PHE A 401 12.44 14.82 -29.09
N LEU A 402 11.46 14.08 -29.62
CA LEU A 402 11.04 14.14 -31.03
C LEU A 402 9.83 15.05 -31.27
N GLY A 403 9.18 15.56 -30.19
CA GLY A 403 7.90 16.25 -30.35
C GLY A 403 6.74 15.26 -30.55
N ASP A 404 5.78 15.66 -31.39
CA ASP A 404 4.57 14.89 -31.68
C ASP A 404 4.83 13.84 -32.76
N VAL A 405 4.43 12.59 -32.44
CA VAL A 405 4.60 11.45 -33.35
C VAL A 405 3.31 10.62 -33.35
N PRO A 406 2.68 10.39 -34.51
CA PRO A 406 1.57 9.42 -34.60
C PRO A 406 2.03 8.03 -34.20
N ILE A 407 1.19 7.28 -33.47
CA ILE A 407 1.57 5.94 -32.99
C ILE A 407 1.90 4.98 -34.14
N GLN A 408 1.34 5.19 -35.32
CA GLN A 408 1.62 4.41 -36.53
C GLN A 408 3.08 4.56 -36.99
N ASP A 409 3.68 5.75 -36.77
CA ASP A 409 5.06 6.07 -37.17
C ASP A 409 6.09 5.67 -36.12
N LEU A 410 5.65 5.11 -34.96
CA LEU A 410 6.52 4.64 -33.89
C LEU A 410 7.63 3.69 -34.39
N PRO A 411 7.34 2.69 -35.26
CA PRO A 411 8.35 1.78 -35.78
C PRO A 411 9.57 2.50 -36.41
N ASP A 412 9.34 3.60 -37.11
CA ASP A 412 10.38 4.35 -37.83
C ASP A 412 11.25 5.19 -36.86
N GLN A 413 10.80 5.40 -35.63
CA GLN A 413 11.55 6.13 -34.60
C GLN A 413 12.47 5.23 -33.76
N LEU A 414 12.39 3.91 -33.90
CA LEU A 414 13.15 2.97 -33.10
C LEU A 414 14.52 2.67 -33.73
N PRO A 415 15.57 2.48 -32.91
CA PRO A 415 16.94 2.25 -33.41
C PRO A 415 17.14 0.93 -34.18
N GLY A 416 16.23 0.07 -34.38
CA GLY A 416 16.30 -1.12 -35.23
C GLY A 416 17.43 -2.13 -34.89
N LYS A 417 18.36 -1.81 -33.99
CA LYS A 417 19.48 -2.66 -33.54
C LYS A 417 19.62 -2.57 -32.03
N GLY A 418 20.08 -3.68 -31.43
CA GLY A 418 20.23 -3.77 -29.99
C GLY A 418 18.94 -4.16 -29.27
N LYS A 419 19.06 -4.39 -27.98
CA LYS A 419 17.98 -4.77 -27.09
C LYS A 419 17.22 -3.52 -26.64
N GLY A 420 15.93 -3.40 -27.01
CA GLY A 420 15.11 -2.24 -26.74
C GLY A 420 14.06 -2.41 -25.66
N LEU A 421 13.72 -1.30 -25.05
CA LEU A 421 12.54 -1.14 -24.18
C LEU A 421 11.65 -0.04 -24.74
N VAL A 422 10.37 -0.33 -24.92
CA VAL A 422 9.34 0.64 -25.30
C VAL A 422 8.38 0.79 -24.13
N VAL A 423 8.28 2.01 -23.55
CA VAL A 423 7.44 2.29 -22.39
C VAL A 423 6.30 3.22 -22.81
N MET A 424 5.09 2.75 -22.61
CA MET A 424 3.85 3.41 -23.01
C MET A 424 3.02 3.85 -21.79
N ASN A 425 2.15 4.83 -21.99
CA ASN A 425 1.35 5.41 -20.90
C ASN A 425 0.09 4.63 -20.59
N THR A 426 -0.56 4.03 -21.59
CA THR A 426 -1.78 3.22 -21.40
C THR A 426 -1.54 1.80 -21.85
N ARG A 427 -2.33 0.86 -21.32
CA ARG A 427 -2.27 -0.54 -21.77
C ARG A 427 -2.64 -0.67 -23.25
N LYS A 428 -3.65 0.09 -23.71
CA LYS A 428 -4.09 0.13 -25.10
C LYS A 428 -2.96 0.56 -26.04
N SER A 429 -2.28 1.68 -25.72
CA SER A 429 -1.12 2.13 -26.50
C SER A 429 0.03 1.13 -26.44
N ALA A 430 0.23 0.45 -25.30
CA ALA A 430 1.27 -0.57 -25.16
C ALA A 430 0.99 -1.82 -26.01
N LEU A 431 -0.24 -2.29 -26.07
CA LEU A 431 -0.63 -3.40 -26.96
C LEU A 431 -0.47 -3.02 -28.43
N LYS A 432 -0.93 -1.81 -28.82
CA LYS A 432 -0.74 -1.33 -30.19
C LYS A 432 0.74 -1.20 -30.55
N ALA A 433 1.57 -0.68 -29.65
CA ALA A 433 3.02 -0.62 -29.82
C ALA A 433 3.64 -2.03 -29.90
N TYR A 434 3.16 -2.98 -29.11
CA TYR A 434 3.61 -4.37 -29.17
C TYR A 434 3.33 -5.01 -30.52
N GLU A 435 2.12 -4.83 -31.06
CA GLU A 435 1.73 -5.31 -32.40
C GLU A 435 2.59 -4.69 -33.51
N LEU A 436 2.80 -3.37 -33.45
CA LEU A 436 3.55 -2.62 -34.47
C LEU A 436 5.06 -2.91 -34.42
N CYS A 437 5.62 -3.10 -33.23
CA CYS A 437 7.07 -3.05 -33.03
C CYS A 437 7.73 -4.40 -32.70
N GLN A 438 6.96 -5.48 -32.44
CA GLN A 438 7.53 -6.76 -32.01
C GLN A 438 8.61 -7.32 -32.96
N HIS A 439 8.53 -7.05 -34.25
CA HIS A 439 9.51 -7.48 -35.25
C HIS A 439 10.77 -6.60 -35.30
N ILE A 440 10.65 -5.34 -34.83
CA ILE A 440 11.74 -4.35 -34.83
C ILE A 440 12.54 -4.44 -33.52
N VAL A 441 11.81 -4.53 -32.40
CA VAL A 441 12.41 -4.60 -31.05
C VAL A 441 13.11 -5.94 -30.82
N GLY A 442 12.67 -7.01 -31.50
CA GLY A 442 13.27 -8.34 -31.52
C GLY A 442 12.23 -9.46 -31.66
N LYS A 443 12.64 -10.61 -32.25
CA LYS A 443 11.72 -11.78 -32.44
C LYS A 443 11.13 -12.32 -31.14
N ASP A 444 11.84 -12.11 -30.02
CA ASP A 444 11.45 -12.58 -28.69
C ASP A 444 10.99 -11.43 -27.78
N THR A 445 10.37 -10.40 -28.36
CA THR A 445 9.85 -9.27 -27.59
C THR A 445 8.77 -9.72 -26.60
N THR A 446 8.89 -9.31 -25.36
CA THR A 446 7.93 -9.60 -24.30
C THR A 446 7.04 -8.40 -24.01
N PHE A 447 5.82 -8.66 -23.54
CA PHE A 447 4.88 -7.63 -23.11
C PHE A 447 4.76 -7.60 -21.59
N LEU A 448 4.72 -6.40 -20.97
CA LEU A 448 4.61 -6.27 -19.51
C LEU A 448 3.62 -5.18 -19.12
N SER A 449 2.62 -5.56 -18.31
CA SER A 449 1.65 -4.65 -17.70
C SER A 449 1.21 -5.17 -16.33
N ARG A 450 0.46 -4.37 -15.57
CA ARG A 450 -0.12 -4.81 -14.29
C ARG A 450 -1.10 -5.99 -14.42
N TRP A 451 -1.70 -6.19 -15.59
CA TRP A 451 -2.64 -7.28 -15.88
C TRP A 451 -1.99 -8.59 -16.32
N VAL A 452 -0.67 -8.65 -16.27
CA VAL A 452 0.10 -9.89 -16.35
C VAL A 452 0.35 -10.40 -14.93
N ILE A 453 0.07 -11.69 -14.64
CA ILE A 453 0.26 -12.25 -13.30
C ILE A 453 1.72 -12.09 -12.81
N PRO A 454 1.95 -11.92 -11.50
CA PRO A 454 3.29 -11.72 -10.92
C PRO A 454 4.30 -12.79 -11.32
N LYS A 455 3.89 -14.06 -11.39
CA LYS A 455 4.74 -15.17 -11.85
C LYS A 455 5.27 -14.91 -13.25
N HIS A 456 4.40 -14.62 -14.22
CA HIS A 456 4.82 -14.35 -15.60
C HIS A 456 5.61 -13.04 -15.73
N ARG A 457 5.25 -12.00 -14.97
CA ARG A 457 6.06 -10.76 -14.94
C ARG A 457 7.50 -11.04 -14.54
N ARG A 458 7.70 -11.86 -13.52
CA ARG A 458 9.01 -12.24 -13.01
C ARG A 458 9.82 -13.02 -14.04
N GLU A 459 9.22 -14.02 -14.68
CA GLU A 459 9.82 -14.82 -15.73
C GLU A 459 10.28 -13.95 -16.92
N ARG A 460 9.43 -12.98 -17.32
CA ARG A 460 9.76 -12.04 -18.42
C ARG A 460 10.90 -11.10 -18.06
N VAL A 461 10.92 -10.58 -16.85
CA VAL A 461 12.02 -9.75 -16.34
C VAL A 461 13.33 -10.55 -16.31
N GLN A 462 13.29 -11.79 -15.81
CA GLN A 462 14.46 -12.67 -15.75
C GLN A 462 14.98 -13.06 -17.14
N SER A 463 14.12 -13.20 -18.12
CA SER A 463 14.52 -13.51 -19.50
C SER A 463 15.38 -12.43 -20.14
N GLN A 464 15.33 -11.22 -19.61
CA GLN A 464 16.05 -10.04 -20.11
C GLN A 464 15.91 -9.83 -21.63
N LYS A 465 14.77 -10.19 -22.22
CA LYS A 465 14.48 -10.00 -23.63
C LYS A 465 14.11 -8.54 -23.92
N ALA A 466 14.02 -8.17 -25.19
CA ALA A 466 13.41 -6.90 -25.61
C ALA A 466 11.97 -6.81 -25.10
N MET A 467 11.48 -5.60 -24.82
CA MET A 467 10.25 -5.46 -24.07
C MET A 467 9.40 -4.26 -24.53
N VAL A 468 8.09 -4.47 -24.59
CA VAL A 468 7.10 -3.39 -24.62
C VAL A 468 6.34 -3.43 -23.30
N ALA A 469 6.24 -2.32 -22.62
CA ALA A 469 5.66 -2.28 -21.29
C ALA A 469 4.86 -0.99 -21.02
N THR A 470 3.99 -1.05 -20.04
CA THR A 470 3.47 0.14 -19.37
C THR A 470 4.50 0.65 -18.33
N GLN A 471 4.13 1.66 -17.54
CA GLN A 471 4.99 2.27 -16.50
C GLN A 471 5.51 1.27 -15.44
N VAL A 472 5.00 0.05 -15.41
CA VAL A 472 5.40 -1.00 -14.46
C VAL A 472 6.91 -1.28 -14.42
N VAL A 473 7.65 -0.88 -15.46
CA VAL A 473 9.12 -1.05 -15.57
C VAL A 473 9.92 0.16 -15.06
N GLU A 474 9.29 1.30 -14.81
CA GLU A 474 9.97 2.54 -14.45
C GLU A 474 10.70 2.45 -13.12
N ALA A 475 10.09 1.82 -12.13
CA ALA A 475 10.69 1.71 -10.83
C ALA A 475 11.14 0.27 -10.49
N GLY A 476 12.27 0.14 -9.83
CA GLY A 476 12.77 -0.98 -9.06
C GLY A 476 13.18 -2.26 -9.80
N MET A 477 12.78 -2.47 -11.03
CA MET A 477 13.19 -3.66 -11.76
C MET A 477 14.66 -3.57 -12.21
N ASP A 478 15.42 -4.67 -12.06
CA ASP A 478 16.81 -4.74 -12.55
C ASP A 478 16.84 -5.11 -14.04
N LEU A 479 16.54 -4.10 -14.86
CA LEU A 479 16.49 -4.19 -16.32
C LEU A 479 17.60 -3.32 -16.92
N ASP A 480 18.22 -3.82 -18.01
CA ASP A 480 19.29 -3.13 -18.74
C ASP A 480 19.11 -3.31 -20.24
N PHE A 481 18.87 -2.22 -20.94
CA PHE A 481 18.59 -2.17 -22.37
C PHE A 481 19.62 -1.27 -23.09
N ASP A 482 19.85 -1.54 -24.36
CA ASP A 482 20.76 -0.72 -25.18
C ASP A 482 20.15 0.63 -25.52
N TRP A 483 18.82 0.64 -25.70
CA TRP A 483 18.03 1.85 -25.94
C TRP A 483 16.64 1.76 -25.27
N VAL A 484 16.06 2.91 -25.00
CA VAL A 484 14.72 3.05 -24.40
C VAL A 484 13.91 4.05 -25.21
N PHE A 485 12.70 3.70 -25.59
CA PHE A 485 11.69 4.64 -26.07
C PHE A 485 10.67 4.89 -24.95
N ARG A 486 10.29 6.16 -24.75
CA ARG A 486 9.32 6.54 -23.74
C ARG A 486 8.28 7.50 -24.33
N ASP A 487 7.00 7.12 -24.32
CA ASP A 487 5.90 8.05 -24.57
C ASP A 487 5.93 9.18 -23.52
N LEU A 488 5.64 10.42 -23.90
CA LEU A 488 5.76 11.61 -23.05
C LEU A 488 5.06 11.40 -21.71
N ALA A 489 5.75 11.74 -20.65
CA ALA A 489 5.33 11.61 -19.27
C ALA A 489 5.88 12.77 -18.43
N PRO A 490 5.54 12.91 -17.14
CA PRO A 490 6.24 13.77 -16.21
C PRO A 490 7.77 13.53 -16.25
N LEU A 491 8.55 14.58 -16.06
CA LEU A 491 10.01 14.51 -16.27
C LEU A 491 10.69 13.45 -15.39
N ASP A 492 10.24 13.25 -14.18
CA ASP A 492 10.74 12.20 -13.27
C ASP A 492 10.47 10.78 -13.79
N SER A 493 9.31 10.53 -14.40
CA SER A 493 8.99 9.27 -15.08
C SER A 493 9.88 9.02 -16.31
N ILE A 494 10.15 10.07 -17.10
CA ILE A 494 11.09 10.00 -18.24
C ILE A 494 12.47 9.59 -17.74
N VAL A 495 12.94 10.22 -16.68
CA VAL A 495 14.26 9.92 -16.07
C VAL A 495 14.30 8.50 -15.51
N GLN A 496 13.24 8.02 -14.87
CA GLN A 496 13.14 6.66 -14.34
C GLN A 496 13.19 5.61 -15.46
N ALA A 497 12.43 5.80 -16.53
CA ALA A 497 12.49 4.94 -17.72
C ALA A 497 13.88 4.96 -18.36
N GLY A 498 14.48 6.15 -18.52
CA GLY A 498 15.85 6.34 -18.98
C GLY A 498 16.86 5.58 -18.13
N GLY A 499 16.64 5.50 -16.81
CA GLY A 499 17.49 4.72 -15.88
C GLY A 499 17.57 3.22 -16.19
N ARG A 500 16.78 2.70 -17.15
CA ARG A 500 16.86 1.33 -17.67
C ARG A 500 17.74 1.20 -18.91
N CYS A 501 18.18 2.33 -19.46
CA CYS A 501 19.05 2.38 -20.62
C CYS A 501 20.50 2.36 -20.19
N ASN A 502 21.32 1.42 -20.74
CA ASN A 502 22.73 1.29 -20.46
C ASN A 502 23.09 1.36 -18.95
N ARG A 503 22.25 0.73 -18.13
CA ARG A 503 22.33 0.82 -16.66
C ARG A 503 23.66 0.38 -16.11
N ASN A 504 24.27 -0.63 -16.72
CA ASN A 504 25.53 -1.23 -16.29
C ASN A 504 26.74 -0.81 -17.15
N PHE A 505 26.63 0.25 -17.96
CA PHE A 505 27.69 0.74 -18.85
C PHE A 505 28.22 -0.31 -19.82
N ARG A 506 27.35 -1.13 -20.38
CA ARG A 506 27.74 -2.13 -21.40
C ARG A 506 28.15 -1.48 -22.72
N ASN A 507 27.55 -0.34 -23.04
CA ASN A 507 27.81 0.43 -24.25
C ASN A 507 28.44 1.79 -23.91
N SER A 508 29.07 2.42 -24.87
CA SER A 508 29.66 3.77 -24.70
C SER A 508 28.59 4.80 -24.30
N HIS A 509 27.43 4.75 -24.94
CA HIS A 509 26.23 5.55 -24.62
C HIS A 509 24.99 4.75 -24.94
N GLY A 510 23.97 4.84 -24.10
CA GLY A 510 22.61 4.39 -24.36
C GLY A 510 21.76 5.52 -24.92
N GLN A 511 20.83 5.21 -25.78
CA GLN A 511 19.92 6.17 -26.39
C GLN A 511 18.54 6.11 -25.72
N VAL A 512 18.06 7.25 -25.22
CA VAL A 512 16.70 7.40 -24.69
C VAL A 512 15.93 8.32 -25.63
N ILE A 513 14.88 7.81 -26.25
CA ILE A 513 14.04 8.53 -27.19
C ILE A 513 12.72 8.84 -26.49
N VAL A 514 12.29 10.09 -26.51
CA VAL A 514 11.04 10.55 -25.94
C VAL A 514 10.18 11.15 -27.03
N ALA A 515 8.91 10.80 -27.12
CA ALA A 515 7.96 11.40 -28.06
C ALA A 515 6.59 11.58 -27.41
N ARG A 516 5.85 12.59 -27.80
CA ARG A 516 4.43 12.71 -27.46
C ARG A 516 3.63 11.93 -28.50
N LEU A 517 3.28 10.69 -28.16
CA LEU A 517 2.54 9.83 -29.08
C LEU A 517 1.07 10.25 -29.19
N LEU A 518 0.61 10.33 -30.42
CA LEU A 518 -0.75 10.67 -30.77
C LEU A 518 -1.49 9.40 -31.24
N ASP A 519 -2.77 9.31 -30.86
CA ASP A 519 -3.68 8.27 -31.37
C ASP A 519 -4.17 8.58 -32.80
N ASP A 520 -5.03 7.72 -33.33
CA ASP A 520 -5.59 7.85 -34.69
C ASP A 520 -6.48 9.12 -34.84
N ALA A 521 -6.94 9.73 -33.74
CA ALA A 521 -7.68 11.00 -33.71
C ALA A 521 -6.78 12.21 -33.47
N GLY A 522 -5.47 12.03 -33.36
CA GLY A 522 -4.49 13.09 -33.08
C GLY A 522 -4.45 13.53 -31.61
N LEU A 523 -5.01 12.73 -30.68
CA LEU A 523 -4.99 13.04 -29.25
C LEU A 523 -3.81 12.35 -28.55
N PRO A 524 -3.09 13.07 -27.65
CA PRO A 524 -1.94 12.48 -26.97
C PRO A 524 -2.35 11.45 -25.90
N PHE A 525 -1.72 10.28 -25.90
CA PHE A 525 -1.97 9.25 -24.90
C PHE A 525 -1.61 9.70 -23.47
N CYS A 526 -0.57 10.51 -23.32
CA CYS A 526 -0.13 11.00 -22.01
C CYS A 526 -1.22 11.82 -21.28
N SER A 527 -2.09 12.54 -21.99
CA SER A 527 -3.14 13.37 -21.41
C SER A 527 -4.26 12.55 -20.74
N ARG A 528 -4.34 11.25 -21.01
CA ARG A 528 -5.33 10.33 -20.40
C ARG A 528 -4.89 9.84 -19.03
N VAL A 529 -3.59 9.91 -18.76
CA VAL A 529 -2.95 9.35 -17.56
C VAL A 529 -2.50 10.41 -16.60
N TYR A 530 -1.83 11.46 -17.12
CA TYR A 530 -1.16 12.45 -16.29
C TYR A 530 -1.94 13.77 -16.23
N GLU A 531 -1.83 14.44 -15.09
CA GLU A 531 -2.36 15.79 -14.92
C GLU A 531 -1.72 16.76 -15.92
N LYS A 532 -2.57 17.60 -16.53
CA LYS A 532 -2.12 18.58 -17.53
C LYS A 532 -0.98 19.46 -17.03
N THR A 533 -1.01 19.86 -15.76
CA THR A 533 0.02 20.69 -15.13
C THR A 533 1.40 20.04 -15.19
N LEU A 534 1.51 18.75 -14.85
CA LEU A 534 2.77 18.02 -14.87
C LEU A 534 3.35 17.93 -16.29
N LEU A 535 2.50 17.67 -17.28
CA LEU A 535 2.92 17.62 -18.68
C LEU A 535 3.37 18.98 -19.21
N VAL A 536 2.66 20.06 -18.84
CA VAL A 536 3.02 21.43 -19.24
C VAL A 536 4.37 21.82 -18.63
N GLU A 537 4.58 21.57 -17.34
CA GLU A 537 5.86 21.88 -16.69
C GLU A 537 7.01 21.03 -17.25
N THR A 538 6.74 19.76 -17.61
CA THR A 538 7.72 18.92 -18.32
C THR A 538 8.13 19.54 -19.65
N LEU A 539 7.15 19.92 -20.49
CA LEU A 539 7.43 20.50 -21.83
C LEU A 539 8.15 21.84 -21.77
N LYS A 540 7.96 22.63 -20.70
CA LYS A 540 8.69 23.90 -20.51
C LYS A 540 10.19 23.70 -20.29
N VAL A 541 10.58 22.61 -19.64
CA VAL A 541 11.97 22.38 -19.24
C VAL A 541 12.68 21.33 -20.11
N LEU A 542 11.96 20.55 -20.91
CA LEU A 542 12.49 19.44 -21.70
C LEU A 542 13.20 19.96 -22.98
N PRO A 543 14.55 19.88 -23.08
CA PRO A 543 15.24 20.28 -24.30
C PRO A 543 15.10 19.21 -25.39
N GLU A 544 15.39 19.57 -26.65
CA GLU A 544 15.42 18.61 -27.75
C GLU A 544 16.44 17.48 -27.52
N THR A 545 17.60 17.81 -26.95
CA THR A 545 18.63 16.82 -26.56
C THR A 545 19.26 17.19 -25.22
N PHE A 546 19.51 16.19 -24.38
CA PHE A 546 20.19 16.36 -23.08
C PHE A 546 20.87 15.05 -22.65
N SER A 547 21.76 15.15 -21.70
CA SER A 547 22.49 14.02 -21.14
C SER A 547 22.07 13.73 -19.70
N GLU A 548 22.48 12.60 -19.17
CA GLU A 548 22.25 12.26 -17.76
C GLU A 548 22.81 13.29 -16.78
N ARG A 549 23.82 14.08 -17.16
CA ARG A 549 24.41 15.15 -16.32
C ARG A 549 23.50 16.36 -16.18
N ASP A 550 22.62 16.58 -17.13
CA ASP A 550 21.71 17.72 -17.15
C ASP A 550 20.45 17.47 -16.27
N ILE A 551 20.15 16.19 -15.98
CA ILE A 551 18.94 15.76 -15.25
C ILE A 551 18.72 16.48 -13.92
N PRO A 552 19.73 16.64 -13.02
CA PRO A 552 19.49 17.31 -11.73
C PRO A 552 18.99 18.75 -11.90
N GLY A 553 19.56 19.50 -12.86
CA GLY A 553 19.14 20.86 -13.14
C GLY A 553 17.74 20.95 -13.74
N LEU A 554 17.41 20.05 -14.69
CA LEU A 554 16.09 19.98 -15.31
C LEU A 554 15.00 19.61 -14.29
N LEU A 555 15.27 18.65 -13.40
CA LEU A 555 14.34 18.25 -12.35
C LEU A 555 14.11 19.35 -11.31
N ALA A 556 15.16 20.09 -10.92
CA ALA A 556 15.00 21.21 -10.02
C ALA A 556 14.06 22.28 -10.59
N GLN A 557 14.23 22.64 -11.88
CA GLN A 557 13.35 23.58 -12.58
C GLN A 557 11.92 23.03 -12.71
N TYR A 558 11.77 21.76 -13.05
CA TYR A 558 10.47 21.08 -13.16
C TYR A 558 9.72 21.12 -11.83
N PHE A 559 10.32 20.64 -10.73
CA PHE A 559 9.64 20.64 -9.43
C PHE A 559 9.35 22.04 -8.92
N GLN A 560 10.23 23.02 -9.17
CA GLN A 560 9.96 24.40 -8.83
C GLN A 560 8.72 24.93 -9.58
N GLY A 561 8.60 24.65 -10.89
CA GLY A 561 7.44 25.03 -11.68
C GLY A 561 6.15 24.35 -11.18
N VAL A 562 6.20 23.05 -10.94
CA VAL A 562 5.06 22.28 -10.44
C VAL A 562 4.57 22.83 -9.09
N LEU A 563 5.45 23.07 -8.13
CA LEU A 563 5.08 23.54 -6.78
C LEU A 563 4.51 24.96 -6.78
N GLN A 564 4.80 25.79 -7.80
CA GLN A 564 4.21 27.13 -7.94
C GLN A 564 2.76 27.10 -8.42
N VAL A 565 2.38 26.08 -9.18
CA VAL A 565 1.09 26.02 -9.88
C VAL A 565 0.09 25.08 -9.20
N VAL A 566 0.59 24.05 -8.54
CA VAL A 566 -0.26 23.05 -7.88
C VAL A 566 -0.83 23.61 -6.59
N SER A 567 -2.17 23.63 -6.47
CA SER A 567 -2.85 23.98 -5.22
C SER A 567 -2.56 22.92 -4.16
N ARG A 568 -2.27 23.37 -2.95
CA ARG A 568 -2.08 22.51 -1.79
C ARG A 568 -3.42 21.88 -1.44
N GLN A 569 -3.53 20.60 -1.57
CA GLN A 569 -4.68 19.78 -1.15
C GLN A 569 -4.13 18.55 -0.45
N GLY A 570 -4.81 18.09 0.58
CA GLY A 570 -4.36 16.86 1.20
C GLY A 570 -4.93 16.63 2.61
N PRO A 571 -4.68 15.46 3.18
CA PRO A 571 -5.26 15.06 4.45
C PRO A 571 -4.77 15.91 5.64
N TRP A 572 -3.59 16.53 5.55
CA TRP A 572 -3.00 17.25 6.67
C TRP A 572 -3.85 18.41 7.19
N GLU A 573 -4.43 19.21 6.29
CA GLU A 573 -5.29 20.33 6.70
C GLU A 573 -6.61 19.82 7.28
N GLU A 574 -7.14 18.74 6.72
CA GLU A 574 -8.37 18.11 7.20
C GLU A 574 -8.19 17.46 8.58
N LEU A 575 -7.02 16.90 8.85
CA LEU A 575 -6.70 16.34 10.17
C LEU A 575 -6.71 17.37 11.27
N LYS A 576 -6.24 18.60 11.00
CA LYS A 576 -6.21 19.73 11.95
C LYS A 576 -7.60 20.16 12.40
N VAL A 577 -8.60 20.01 11.54
CA VAL A 577 -9.97 20.47 11.80
C VAL A 577 -10.93 19.34 12.14
N GLY A 578 -10.43 18.11 12.32
CA GLY A 578 -11.24 16.97 12.74
C GLY A 578 -11.99 16.26 11.61
N ASN A 579 -11.67 16.51 10.35
CA ASN A 579 -12.28 15.84 9.19
C ASN A 579 -11.63 14.46 8.96
N TRP A 580 -11.64 13.61 9.97
CA TRP A 580 -10.94 12.32 9.98
C TRP A 580 -11.66 11.21 9.18
N GLY A 581 -12.92 11.45 8.82
CA GLY A 581 -13.71 10.57 7.97
C GLY A 581 -13.49 10.79 6.48
N GLU A 582 -12.81 11.88 6.09
CA GLU A 582 -12.48 12.15 4.70
C GLU A 582 -11.37 11.23 4.21
N TRP A 583 -11.59 10.62 3.05
CA TRP A 583 -10.60 9.75 2.45
C TRP A 583 -9.85 10.44 1.32
N PHE A 584 -8.54 10.54 1.49
CA PHE A 584 -7.60 11.07 0.50
C PHE A 584 -6.73 9.93 -0.05
N PRO A 585 -7.22 9.10 -0.97
CA PRO A 585 -6.42 8.01 -1.50
C PRO A 585 -5.22 8.54 -2.28
N LEU A 586 -4.04 7.94 -2.07
CA LEU A 586 -2.83 8.29 -2.82
C LEU A 586 -3.02 8.04 -4.32
N VAL A 587 -3.73 6.97 -4.66
CA VAL A 587 -4.12 6.61 -6.02
C VAL A 587 -5.64 6.65 -6.10
N ARG A 588 -6.17 7.55 -6.91
CA ARG A 588 -7.61 7.62 -7.16
C ARG A 588 -7.99 6.48 -8.12
N LYS A 589 -8.59 5.43 -7.58
CA LYS A 589 -9.20 4.37 -8.41
C LYS A 589 -10.43 4.94 -9.11
N LYS A 590 -10.45 4.91 -10.43
CA LYS A 590 -11.60 5.38 -11.22
C LYS A 590 -12.78 4.42 -11.11
N LEU A 591 -12.50 3.13 -10.97
CA LEU A 591 -13.48 2.04 -10.91
C LEU A 591 -13.16 1.09 -9.75
N PRO A 592 -14.18 0.43 -9.15
CA PRO A 592 -13.95 -0.67 -8.22
C PRO A 592 -13.16 -1.79 -8.87
N GLU A 593 -12.17 -2.35 -8.17
CA GLU A 593 -11.35 -3.45 -8.67
C GLU A 593 -11.72 -4.77 -7.98
N ALA A 594 -11.60 -5.85 -8.72
CA ALA A 594 -11.76 -7.23 -8.28
C ALA A 594 -10.43 -7.95 -8.32
N THR A 595 -10.21 -8.84 -7.35
CA THR A 595 -9.07 -9.76 -7.37
C THR A 595 -9.39 -10.97 -8.22
N VAL A 596 -8.51 -11.30 -9.14
CA VAL A 596 -8.64 -12.44 -10.07
C VAL A 596 -7.47 -13.39 -9.89
N ILE A 597 -7.76 -14.62 -9.50
CA ILE A 597 -6.81 -15.74 -9.51
C ILE A 597 -6.80 -16.34 -10.90
N VAL A 598 -5.65 -16.38 -11.57
CA VAL A 598 -5.51 -16.97 -12.89
C VAL A 598 -4.93 -18.37 -12.77
N ASP A 599 -5.75 -19.38 -13.04
CA ASP A 599 -5.33 -20.79 -13.00
C ASP A 599 -4.87 -21.26 -14.39
N VAL A 600 -3.56 -21.17 -14.61
CA VAL A 600 -2.99 -21.54 -15.93
C VAL A 600 -2.94 -23.05 -16.12
N ASN A 601 -2.72 -23.83 -15.07
CA ASN A 601 -2.41 -25.26 -15.14
C ASN A 601 -3.05 -26.12 -14.04
N GLY A 602 -4.06 -25.63 -13.33
CA GLY A 602 -4.74 -26.34 -12.23
C GLY A 602 -4.06 -26.24 -10.86
N GLU A 603 -2.87 -25.59 -10.77
CA GLU A 603 -2.14 -25.46 -9.48
C GLU A 603 -2.89 -24.59 -8.47
N THR A 604 -3.57 -23.55 -8.92
CA THR A 604 -4.23 -22.59 -8.01
C THR A 604 -5.46 -23.17 -7.36
N ALA A 605 -6.17 -24.09 -8.02
CA ALA A 605 -7.31 -24.78 -7.44
C ALA A 605 -6.90 -25.58 -6.20
N SER A 606 -5.82 -26.36 -6.29
CA SER A 606 -5.28 -27.14 -5.17
C SER A 606 -4.82 -26.26 -4.01
N LEU A 607 -4.12 -25.15 -4.30
CA LEU A 607 -3.69 -24.19 -3.27
C LEU A 607 -4.89 -23.55 -2.55
N PHE A 608 -5.92 -23.21 -3.31
CA PHE A 608 -7.13 -22.60 -2.76
C PHE A 608 -7.92 -23.59 -1.88
N GLU A 609 -8.07 -24.84 -2.32
CA GLU A 609 -8.67 -25.91 -1.53
C GLU A 609 -7.91 -26.18 -0.22
N GLN A 610 -6.58 -26.24 -0.29
CA GLN A 610 -5.74 -26.35 0.91
C GLN A 610 -5.99 -25.19 1.88
N LEU A 611 -6.07 -23.96 1.38
CA LEU A 611 -6.36 -22.79 2.19
C LEU A 611 -7.74 -22.88 2.87
N GLN A 612 -8.76 -23.34 2.14
CA GLN A 612 -10.11 -23.53 2.68
C GLN A 612 -10.17 -24.66 3.74
N GLN A 613 -9.48 -25.77 3.50
CA GLN A 613 -9.42 -26.87 4.48
C GLN A 613 -8.75 -26.43 5.79
N MET A 614 -7.73 -25.60 5.71
CA MET A 614 -7.00 -25.07 6.87
C MET A 614 -7.76 -23.94 7.59
N GLU A 615 -8.88 -23.45 7.06
CA GLU A 615 -9.71 -22.43 7.72
C GLU A 615 -10.22 -22.90 9.09
N LYS A 616 -10.38 -24.21 9.28
CA LYS A 616 -10.82 -24.84 10.51
C LYS A 616 -9.67 -25.21 11.46
N ASP A 617 -8.42 -25.18 10.98
CA ASP A 617 -7.24 -25.58 11.74
C ASP A 617 -6.39 -24.35 12.09
N LEU A 618 -6.52 -23.88 13.33
CA LEU A 618 -5.91 -22.64 13.82
C LEU A 618 -4.43 -22.78 14.17
N GLU A 619 -3.88 -24.00 14.24
CA GLU A 619 -2.51 -24.24 14.71
C GLU A 619 -1.42 -23.99 13.66
N ASN A 620 -1.75 -23.76 12.37
CA ASN A 620 -0.78 -23.72 11.27
C ASN A 620 -0.69 -22.38 10.52
N LEU A 621 -0.55 -21.28 11.27
CA LEU A 621 -0.49 -19.91 10.71
C LEU A 621 0.60 -19.73 9.63
N ASP A 622 1.79 -20.28 9.86
CA ASP A 622 2.92 -20.15 8.92
C ASP A 622 2.69 -20.91 7.61
N GLN A 623 2.06 -22.09 7.68
CA GLN A 623 1.72 -22.84 6.47
C GLN A 623 0.66 -22.11 5.66
N ARG A 624 -0.34 -21.51 6.32
CA ARG A 624 -1.38 -20.70 5.67
C ARG A 624 -0.76 -19.48 5.00
N LYS A 625 0.17 -18.77 5.67
CA LYS A 625 0.94 -17.67 5.08
C LYS A 625 1.70 -18.11 3.82
N ARG A 626 2.31 -19.30 3.83
CA ARG A 626 3.03 -19.85 2.67
C ARG A 626 2.09 -20.11 1.49
N ILE A 627 0.94 -20.75 1.73
CA ILE A 627 -0.05 -21.06 0.69
C ILE A 627 -0.60 -19.74 0.10
N TRP A 628 -0.93 -18.78 0.95
CA TRP A 628 -1.40 -17.48 0.51
C TRP A 628 -0.37 -16.75 -0.38
N ARG A 629 0.89 -16.71 0.05
CA ARG A 629 1.98 -16.15 -0.76
C ARG A 629 2.14 -16.88 -2.09
N ALA A 630 1.95 -18.19 -2.14
CA ALA A 630 1.97 -18.95 -3.38
C ALA A 630 0.81 -18.57 -4.31
N LEU A 631 -0.41 -18.37 -3.77
CA LEU A 631 -1.56 -17.89 -4.54
C LEU A 631 -1.38 -16.48 -5.09
N GLN A 632 -0.79 -15.57 -4.32
CA GLN A 632 -0.55 -14.19 -4.76
C GLN A 632 0.27 -14.09 -6.06
N GLN A 633 1.09 -15.09 -6.37
CA GLN A 633 1.84 -15.15 -7.64
C GLN A 633 0.95 -15.26 -8.88
N TRP A 634 -0.30 -15.67 -8.70
CA TRP A 634 -1.30 -15.92 -9.73
C TRP A 634 -2.44 -14.88 -9.69
N MET A 635 -2.32 -13.84 -8.86
CA MET A 635 -3.37 -12.84 -8.67
C MET A 635 -3.08 -11.55 -9.44
N ILE A 636 -4.15 -10.97 -9.99
CA ILE A 636 -4.17 -9.62 -10.59
C ILE A 636 -5.40 -8.87 -10.09
N GLU A 637 -5.34 -7.55 -10.15
CA GLU A 637 -6.50 -6.68 -9.93
C GLU A 637 -7.00 -6.14 -11.27
N VAL A 638 -8.30 -6.25 -11.50
CA VAL A 638 -8.97 -5.75 -12.70
C VAL A 638 -10.28 -5.06 -12.32
N PRO A 639 -10.82 -4.12 -13.13
CA PRO A 639 -12.12 -3.52 -12.85
C PRO A 639 -13.22 -4.57 -12.70
N VAL A 640 -14.09 -4.41 -11.68
CA VAL A 640 -15.21 -5.34 -11.41
C VAL A 640 -16.09 -5.53 -12.64
N GLN A 641 -16.36 -4.44 -13.36
CA GLN A 641 -17.20 -4.45 -14.57
C GLN A 641 -16.67 -5.39 -15.65
N GLU A 642 -15.35 -5.52 -15.77
CA GLU A 642 -14.74 -6.45 -16.73
C GLU A 642 -15.01 -7.89 -16.36
N MET A 643 -14.98 -8.22 -15.06
CA MET A 643 -15.31 -9.57 -14.59
C MET A 643 -16.79 -9.90 -14.75
N GLU A 644 -17.67 -8.95 -14.42
CA GLU A 644 -19.11 -9.09 -14.63
C GLU A 644 -19.44 -9.27 -16.12
N GLY A 645 -18.76 -8.51 -17.00
CA GLY A 645 -18.88 -8.67 -18.45
C GLY A 645 -18.48 -10.06 -18.94
N TRP A 646 -17.35 -10.59 -18.44
CA TRP A 646 -16.91 -11.95 -18.78
C TRP A 646 -17.85 -13.02 -18.25
N ILE A 647 -18.38 -12.88 -17.04
CA ILE A 647 -19.37 -13.80 -16.48
C ILE A 647 -20.63 -13.83 -17.35
N ALA A 648 -21.18 -12.66 -17.68
CA ALA A 648 -22.37 -12.58 -18.54
C ALA A 648 -22.14 -13.20 -19.93
N LYS A 649 -20.96 -12.96 -20.52
CA LYS A 649 -20.56 -13.48 -21.82
C LYS A 649 -20.36 -14.99 -21.81
N THR A 650 -19.75 -15.52 -20.75
CA THR A 650 -19.44 -16.95 -20.65
C THR A 650 -20.67 -17.76 -20.23
N GLN A 651 -21.55 -17.24 -19.37
CA GLN A 651 -22.83 -17.92 -19.03
C GLN A 651 -23.78 -18.11 -20.20
N SER A 652 -23.68 -17.26 -21.22
CA SER A 652 -24.52 -17.40 -22.45
C SER A 652 -24.05 -18.50 -23.42
N ILE A 653 -22.88 -19.12 -23.20
CA ILE A 653 -22.24 -20.07 -24.13
C ILE A 653 -22.22 -21.51 -23.56
N PHE A 654 -22.71 -21.74 -22.31
CA PHE A 654 -22.61 -23.03 -21.66
C PHE A 654 -23.45 -24.13 -22.34
N VAL A 655 -22.75 -25.22 -22.71
CA VAL A 655 -23.32 -26.55 -22.93
C VAL A 655 -23.11 -27.34 -21.63
N ASP A 656 -24.15 -28.04 -21.19
CA ASP A 656 -24.17 -28.83 -19.95
C ASP A 656 -22.91 -29.72 -19.79
N GLY A 657 -22.10 -29.48 -18.79
CA GLY A 657 -20.97 -30.33 -18.39
C GLY A 657 -19.58 -29.69 -18.37
N ASP A 658 -19.38 -28.53 -18.99
CA ASP A 658 -18.07 -27.85 -19.01
C ASP A 658 -17.87 -26.91 -17.80
N ARG A 659 -16.62 -26.79 -17.30
CA ARG A 659 -16.28 -25.80 -16.27
C ARG A 659 -16.36 -24.39 -16.85
N PRO A 660 -16.86 -23.40 -16.09
CA PRO A 660 -16.90 -22.01 -16.56
C PRO A 660 -15.47 -21.47 -16.74
N SER A 661 -15.25 -20.68 -17.79
CA SER A 661 -13.98 -19.97 -17.99
C SER A 661 -13.66 -19.02 -16.83
N VAL A 662 -14.70 -18.47 -16.17
CA VAL A 662 -14.61 -17.59 -14.99
C VAL A 662 -15.54 -18.11 -13.90
N GLU A 663 -15.03 -18.21 -12.68
CA GLU A 663 -15.75 -18.64 -11.48
C GLU A 663 -15.75 -17.54 -10.41
N ILE A 664 -16.88 -17.37 -9.72
CA ILE A 664 -17.00 -16.48 -8.56
C ILE A 664 -16.67 -17.29 -7.31
N LEU A 665 -15.56 -16.99 -6.65
CA LEU A 665 -15.16 -17.64 -5.39
C LEU A 665 -15.79 -16.97 -4.17
N SER A 666 -15.90 -15.64 -4.20
CA SER A 666 -16.62 -14.81 -3.23
C SER A 666 -16.85 -13.41 -3.84
N PRO A 667 -17.66 -12.55 -3.21
CA PRO A 667 -17.83 -11.17 -3.69
C PRO A 667 -16.46 -10.47 -3.84
N GLY A 668 -16.16 -9.98 -5.04
CA GLY A 668 -14.90 -9.33 -5.38
C GLY A 668 -13.69 -10.26 -5.59
N LEU A 669 -13.84 -11.58 -5.48
CA LEU A 669 -12.81 -12.58 -5.74
C LEU A 669 -13.27 -13.57 -6.82
N TYR A 670 -12.53 -13.62 -7.90
CA TYR A 670 -12.83 -14.44 -9.07
C TYR A 670 -11.67 -15.39 -9.39
N ARG A 671 -11.97 -16.43 -10.14
CA ARG A 671 -10.95 -17.32 -10.71
C ARG A 671 -11.17 -17.44 -12.22
N VAL A 672 -10.12 -17.26 -12.99
CA VAL A 672 -10.03 -17.66 -14.39
C VAL A 672 -9.51 -19.09 -14.41
N ASN A 673 -10.36 -20.02 -14.80
CA ASN A 673 -10.04 -21.44 -14.91
C ASN A 673 -9.17 -21.72 -16.16
N PRO A 674 -8.53 -22.91 -16.28
CA PRO A 674 -7.74 -23.26 -17.46
C PRO A 674 -8.49 -23.11 -18.79
N GLU A 675 -9.80 -23.29 -18.79
CA GLU A 675 -10.68 -23.10 -19.96
C GLU A 675 -10.77 -21.64 -20.42
N GLY A 676 -10.46 -20.68 -19.53
CA GLY A 676 -10.40 -19.25 -19.84
C GLY A 676 -9.05 -18.78 -20.40
N ILE A 677 -8.03 -19.66 -20.42
CA ILE A 677 -6.73 -19.31 -20.99
C ILE A 677 -6.83 -19.25 -22.51
N GLY A 678 -6.29 -18.17 -23.08
CA GLY A 678 -6.43 -17.84 -24.50
C GLY A 678 -7.58 -16.87 -24.81
N THR A 679 -8.62 -16.81 -23.96
CA THR A 679 -9.78 -15.91 -24.12
C THR A 679 -9.80 -14.81 -23.08
N VAL A 680 -9.95 -15.15 -21.79
CA VAL A 680 -10.00 -14.22 -20.67
C VAL A 680 -8.60 -13.79 -20.23
N TYR A 681 -7.64 -14.70 -20.33
CA TYR A 681 -6.22 -14.43 -20.03
C TYR A 681 -5.34 -15.03 -21.13
N LYS A 682 -4.54 -14.19 -21.78
CA LYS A 682 -3.54 -14.60 -22.78
C LYS A 682 -2.16 -14.70 -22.15
N LEU A 683 -1.44 -15.79 -22.44
CA LEU A 683 -0.10 -16.01 -21.90
C LEU A 683 0.89 -14.92 -22.33
N GLU A 684 0.70 -14.30 -23.49
CA GLU A 684 1.57 -13.26 -24.05
C GLU A 684 1.27 -11.87 -23.46
N THR A 685 0.00 -11.50 -23.28
CA THR A 685 -0.41 -10.10 -22.98
C THR A 685 -1.15 -9.92 -21.66
N GLY A 686 -1.47 -11.02 -20.96
CA GLY A 686 -2.20 -10.99 -19.69
C GLY A 686 -3.72 -10.96 -19.86
N PHE A 687 -4.44 -10.43 -18.86
CA PHE A 687 -5.90 -10.35 -18.85
C PHE A 687 -6.45 -9.59 -20.06
N VAL A 688 -7.54 -10.08 -20.64
CA VAL A 688 -8.22 -9.49 -21.79
C VAL A 688 -9.49 -8.79 -21.31
N PRO A 689 -9.66 -7.47 -21.53
CA PRO A 689 -10.87 -6.77 -21.15
C PRO A 689 -12.07 -7.26 -21.98
N CYS A 690 -13.23 -7.44 -21.33
CA CYS A 690 -14.47 -7.90 -21.96
C CYS A 690 -15.19 -6.79 -22.72
N MET A 691 -15.18 -5.57 -22.16
CA MET A 691 -15.89 -4.41 -22.70
C MET A 691 -15.07 -3.59 -23.71
N GLY A 692 -13.91 -4.05 -24.08
CA GLY A 692 -12.96 -3.30 -24.87
C GLY A 692 -11.99 -2.50 -23.97
N GLU A 693 -10.87 -2.08 -24.55
CA GLU A 693 -9.87 -1.34 -23.79
C GLU A 693 -10.34 0.09 -23.52
N ASP A 694 -10.66 0.38 -22.27
CA ASP A 694 -10.87 1.76 -21.84
C ASP A 694 -9.51 2.49 -21.73
N ASP A 695 -9.46 3.72 -22.24
CA ASP A 695 -8.27 4.57 -22.19
C ASP A 695 -7.95 5.09 -20.77
N GLY A 696 -8.74 4.69 -19.77
CA GLY A 696 -8.69 5.16 -18.38
C GLY A 696 -7.71 4.44 -17.45
N ASP A 697 -6.96 3.43 -17.91
CA ASP A 697 -6.02 2.65 -17.10
C ASP A 697 -4.68 3.37 -16.85
N GLY A 698 -4.75 4.60 -16.37
CA GLY A 698 -3.64 5.25 -15.70
C GLY A 698 -3.73 4.97 -14.19
N TRP A 699 -2.75 4.24 -13.64
CA TRP A 699 -2.44 4.03 -12.20
C TRP A 699 -3.57 3.54 -11.30
#